data_a13f4956b2504bd18c9e467e89272ee2
#
_entry.id   a13f4956b2504bd18c9e467e89272ee2
#
_cell.length_a   1.000
_cell.length_b   1.000
_cell.length_c   1.000
_cell.angle_alpha   90.00
_cell.angle_beta   90.00
_cell.angle_gamma   90.00
#
_symmetry.space_group_name_H-M   'P 1'
#
loop_
_entity.id
_entity.type
_entity.pdbx_description
1 polymer ?
#
loop_
_entity_poly.entity_id
_entity_poly.type
_entity_poly.pdbx_seq_one_letter_code
_entity_poly.pdbx_strand_id
1 'polypeptide(L)'
;KIYDASAQNFGAILCLMDYNEKELLVGTDNGLYLFNRDLKTFRRGDSPFGLRALGDPTVNAMMWDAEGTLWVMTNSGGVSYMTKQLKRFDYYSLISLSGTLELGREIGPLCEDQNGNIWVGTRNGLCFFNTQIHSLSEYTLKNVDARYDIRSLLLDGDRLWIGTYAEGLHVLNLKTGAVKSYVHSRDIPYTICSNDVLSLFKDRKGDVFVGTSWGLCRYNSQLDNFVTIIHVGSMASVTDIYEDMYNSLWVATSNSGVFRYNTVNDRWEHFEHIREDTTTITSNSVITLFEDMKGTMWFGTNGGGLCSFSKDTETFIDFDPENTLLPNKVIFSIEQDRTGDFWISCNAGLCRINPVSQKNFHLFTVNDGLQGNQFTAQSSLRSSTGKLYFGGINGFNVFEPGRFTDNTYLPPVYVTDISFPYLTNEQEVKRLLRLDKPFYKADKIQLPYANNSFTVRFVALSYEDPHRNRYTYMLKGIDKEWIHSSNNTASYTNLPAGEYEFLVCGSNNDHHWNEKAASLWIVITPPWWRTSVAYFMYILLFLCTACYIGWRWNLYVKRKYKRRMEDYQVAKEKEMYKSKINFFISLVHEIRTPLSLIRIPLEKLREEEKEERKEKYLSVMDKNVNYLLGITNQLLDFQKMESGALQLSMKECSINALVSDIFNQFNGSADLQELTICLSLPPEEISMMIDSEKVSKILVNLVGNAIKYAKSQVEMRLILLGDRVNIIVSDDGPGVPEGQQNKIFQAFYQLPDDPVATSTGTGIGLAFARSLAEAHHGTLSLENRME
;
A
#
# COMPACT_ATOMS: atom_id res chain seq x y z
N LYS A 1 19.27 -53.70 12.03
CA LYS A 1 20.25 -53.11 12.96
C LYS A 1 19.47 -52.30 14.00
N ILE A 2 19.74 -52.59 15.28
CA ILE A 2 19.14 -51.84 16.40
C ILE A 2 20.09 -50.68 16.70
N TYR A 3 19.59 -49.47 16.73
CA TYR A 3 20.35 -48.30 17.14
C TYR A 3 19.86 -47.93 18.55
N ASP A 4 20.76 -47.86 19.49
CA ASP A 4 20.48 -47.45 20.86
C ASP A 4 20.50 -45.94 20.93
N ALA A 5 19.34 -45.36 21.20
CA ALA A 5 19.13 -43.94 21.32
C ALA A 5 18.95 -43.49 22.77
N SER A 6 19.21 -44.35 23.73
CA SER A 6 19.00 -44.12 25.18
C SER A 6 19.78 -42.95 25.76
N ALA A 7 20.84 -42.47 25.07
CA ALA A 7 21.60 -41.28 25.50
C ALA A 7 20.97 -39.94 25.15
N GLN A 8 19.91 -39.91 24.34
CA GLN A 8 19.21 -38.68 23.93
C GLN A 8 17.75 -38.79 24.31
N ASN A 9 17.31 -37.95 25.20
CA ASN A 9 15.92 -37.91 25.75
C ASN A 9 14.93 -37.33 24.75
N PHE A 10 14.65 -38.02 23.65
CA PHE A 10 13.69 -37.59 22.62
C PHE A 10 12.32 -38.31 22.65
N GLY A 11 12.08 -39.12 23.67
CA GLY A 11 10.79 -39.76 23.88
C GLY A 11 10.52 -40.95 22.98
N ALA A 12 9.25 -41.32 22.84
CA ALA A 12 8.82 -42.44 22.03
C ALA A 12 8.79 -42.07 20.53
N ILE A 13 9.36 -42.94 19.67
CA ILE A 13 9.25 -42.79 18.23
C ILE A 13 7.85 -43.22 17.79
N LEU A 14 7.11 -42.34 17.16
CA LEU A 14 5.74 -42.52 16.69
C LEU A 14 5.66 -42.75 15.18
N CYS A 15 6.50 -42.07 14.40
CA CYS A 15 6.53 -42.22 12.94
C CYS A 15 7.94 -42.00 12.38
N LEU A 16 8.18 -42.58 11.21
CA LEU A 16 9.45 -42.50 10.47
C LEU A 16 9.14 -42.18 9.00
N MET A 17 9.96 -41.35 8.40
CA MET A 17 9.84 -41.05 6.98
C MET A 17 11.22 -40.73 6.37
N ASP A 18 11.45 -41.11 5.12
CA ASP A 18 12.68 -40.77 4.40
C ASP A 18 12.69 -39.25 4.12
N TYR A 19 13.78 -38.59 4.50
CA TYR A 19 14.01 -37.17 4.15
C TYR A 19 14.87 -37.07 2.89
N ASN A 20 15.96 -37.81 2.87
CA ASN A 20 16.84 -37.97 1.73
C ASN A 20 17.62 -39.31 1.87
N GLU A 21 18.51 -39.60 0.94
CA GLU A 21 19.30 -40.85 0.97
C GLU A 21 20.08 -41.07 2.27
N LYS A 22 20.51 -40.00 2.93
CA LYS A 22 21.36 -40.04 4.13
C LYS A 22 20.60 -39.79 5.44
N GLU A 23 19.41 -39.22 5.38
CA GLU A 23 18.69 -38.77 6.58
C GLU A 23 17.25 -39.27 6.61
N LEU A 24 16.79 -39.65 7.81
CA LEU A 24 15.41 -39.98 8.15
C LEU A 24 14.79 -38.88 9.01
N LEU A 25 13.54 -38.52 8.74
CA LEU A 25 12.69 -37.82 9.67
C LEU A 25 12.12 -38.78 10.71
N VAL A 26 12.22 -38.39 11.96
CA VAL A 26 11.77 -39.17 13.11
C VAL A 26 10.79 -38.32 13.91
N GLY A 27 9.52 -38.66 13.84
CA GLY A 27 8.48 -38.05 14.65
C GLY A 27 8.38 -38.73 16.00
N THR A 28 8.39 -37.95 17.07
CA THR A 28 8.37 -38.46 18.44
C THR A 28 7.28 -37.76 19.26
N ASP A 29 7.06 -38.18 20.49
CA ASP A 29 6.20 -37.48 21.47
C ASP A 29 6.84 -36.20 22.04
N ASN A 30 8.11 -35.92 21.69
CA ASN A 30 8.86 -34.73 22.13
C ASN A 30 9.45 -33.89 20.97
N GLY A 31 8.91 -34.01 19.79
CA GLY A 31 9.28 -33.20 18.63
C GLY A 31 9.68 -34.01 17.39
N LEU A 32 10.14 -33.27 16.41
CA LEU A 32 10.64 -33.79 15.15
C LEU A 32 12.17 -33.84 15.16
N TYR A 33 12.74 -34.94 14.76
CA TYR A 33 14.19 -35.16 14.71
C TYR A 33 14.63 -35.64 13.33
N LEU A 34 15.88 -35.37 13.00
CA LEU A 34 16.59 -35.93 11.85
C LEU A 34 17.62 -36.93 12.32
N PHE A 35 17.55 -38.13 11.79
CA PHE A 35 18.55 -39.19 12.00
C PHE A 35 19.45 -39.29 10.79
N ASN A 36 20.74 -39.05 10.97
CA ASN A 36 21.75 -39.26 9.94
C ASN A 36 22.16 -40.73 9.92
N ARG A 37 21.97 -41.41 8.77
CA ARG A 37 22.23 -42.85 8.60
C ARG A 37 23.72 -43.20 8.64
N ASP A 38 24.57 -42.31 8.16
CA ASP A 38 26.02 -42.50 8.08
C ASP A 38 26.68 -42.25 9.45
N LEU A 39 26.37 -41.10 10.05
CA LEU A 39 26.93 -40.69 11.32
C LEU A 39 26.25 -41.34 12.52
N LYS A 40 25.05 -41.92 12.34
CA LYS A 40 24.21 -42.50 13.39
C LYS A 40 23.88 -41.51 14.51
N THR A 41 23.70 -40.23 14.17
CA THR A 41 23.40 -39.15 15.09
C THR A 41 22.00 -38.61 14.85
N PHE A 42 21.38 -38.19 15.94
CA PHE A 42 20.12 -37.45 15.89
C PHE A 42 20.38 -35.96 16.07
N ARG A 43 19.66 -35.15 15.33
CA ARG A 43 19.56 -33.70 15.55
C ARG A 43 18.10 -33.30 15.59
N ARG A 44 17.76 -32.28 16.36
CA ARG A 44 16.39 -31.77 16.43
C ARG A 44 16.00 -31.19 15.07
N GLY A 45 14.84 -31.57 14.57
CA GLY A 45 14.40 -31.23 13.22
C GLY A 45 13.73 -29.86 13.11
N ASP A 46 13.35 -29.26 14.23
CA ASP A 46 12.71 -27.94 14.31
C ASP A 46 13.65 -26.79 13.90
N SER A 47 14.95 -26.90 14.15
CA SER A 47 15.93 -25.86 13.81
C SER A 47 16.26 -25.75 12.32
N PRO A 48 16.59 -26.83 11.58
CA PRO A 48 16.93 -26.72 10.16
C PRO A 48 15.74 -26.52 9.24
N PHE A 49 14.51 -26.77 9.74
CA PHE A 49 13.29 -26.67 8.93
C PHE A 49 12.55 -25.34 9.11
N GLY A 50 13.01 -24.45 9.98
CA GLY A 50 12.31 -23.20 10.28
C GLY A 50 10.93 -23.40 10.91
N LEU A 51 10.61 -24.62 11.33
CA LEU A 51 9.39 -24.96 12.08
C LEU A 51 9.50 -24.34 13.48
N ARG A 52 9.17 -23.07 13.60
CA ARG A 52 9.31 -22.28 14.85
C ARG A 52 8.40 -22.72 15.98
N ALA A 53 7.40 -23.56 15.72
CA ALA A 53 6.65 -24.34 16.71
C ALA A 53 5.67 -25.23 15.97
N LEU A 54 5.86 -26.50 15.98
CA LEU A 54 4.75 -27.42 15.94
C LEU A 54 3.81 -26.99 17.07
N GLY A 55 2.56 -26.81 16.78
CA GLY A 55 1.57 -26.40 17.82
C GLY A 55 1.49 -27.36 19.00
N ASP A 56 2.14 -28.54 18.87
CA ASP A 56 2.24 -29.59 19.88
C ASP A 56 3.52 -30.38 19.55
N PRO A 57 4.34 -30.78 20.54
CA PRO A 57 5.55 -31.54 20.29
C PRO A 57 5.31 -32.98 19.82
N THR A 58 4.15 -33.55 20.04
CA THR A 58 3.83 -34.94 19.69
C THR A 58 3.53 -35.08 18.20
N VAL A 59 4.46 -35.65 17.42
CA VAL A 59 4.34 -35.83 15.98
C VAL A 59 3.79 -37.21 15.67
N ASN A 60 2.51 -37.30 15.31
CA ASN A 60 1.80 -38.56 15.07
C ASN A 60 2.01 -39.13 13.66
N ALA A 61 2.04 -38.29 12.65
CA ALA A 61 2.23 -38.71 11.27
C ALA A 61 2.92 -37.66 10.43
N MET A 62 3.57 -38.08 9.36
CA MET A 62 4.22 -37.24 8.38
C MET A 62 3.96 -37.77 6.98
N MET A 63 3.91 -36.90 5.99
CA MET A 63 3.85 -37.31 4.58
C MET A 63 4.48 -36.23 3.67
N TRP A 64 5.04 -36.70 2.57
CA TRP A 64 5.36 -35.85 1.43
C TRP A 64 4.18 -35.84 0.47
N ASP A 65 3.76 -34.68 0.02
CA ASP A 65 2.83 -34.59 -1.10
C ASP A 65 3.54 -34.67 -2.47
N ALA A 66 2.76 -34.64 -3.53
CA ALA A 66 3.30 -34.73 -4.88
C ALA A 66 4.14 -33.53 -5.31
N GLU A 67 3.97 -32.37 -4.68
CA GLU A 67 4.76 -31.16 -4.88
C GLU A 67 6.08 -31.22 -4.09
N GLY A 68 6.17 -32.10 -3.12
CA GLY A 68 7.30 -32.25 -2.21
C GLY A 68 7.22 -31.36 -0.98
N THR A 69 6.01 -30.96 -0.60
CA THR A 69 5.73 -30.33 0.68
C THR A 69 5.65 -31.38 1.78
N LEU A 70 6.34 -31.14 2.88
CA LEU A 70 6.27 -31.98 4.07
C LEU A 70 5.04 -31.57 4.92
N TRP A 71 4.17 -32.53 5.17
CA TRP A 71 3.03 -32.39 6.07
C TRP A 71 3.32 -33.12 7.38
N VAL A 72 3.12 -32.45 8.50
CA VAL A 72 3.35 -32.98 9.85
C VAL A 72 2.09 -32.85 10.67
N MET A 73 1.54 -33.96 11.09
CA MET A 73 0.38 -34.02 11.96
C MET A 73 0.81 -34.20 13.42
N THR A 74 0.34 -33.31 14.26
CA THR A 74 0.58 -33.32 15.71
C THR A 74 -0.68 -33.75 16.48
N ASN A 75 -0.52 -34.08 17.75
CA ASN A 75 -1.63 -34.65 18.56
C ASN A 75 -2.73 -33.60 18.80
N SER A 76 -2.39 -32.42 19.25
CA SER A 76 -3.32 -31.34 19.59
C SER A 76 -3.09 -30.02 18.84
N GLY A 77 -1.96 -29.91 18.15
CA GLY A 77 -1.56 -28.69 17.42
C GLY A 77 -2.05 -28.63 15.97
N GLY A 78 -2.82 -29.63 15.51
CA GLY A 78 -3.34 -29.70 14.14
C GLY A 78 -2.31 -30.21 13.13
N VAL A 79 -2.36 -29.67 11.90
CA VAL A 79 -1.48 -30.05 10.81
C VAL A 79 -0.60 -28.86 10.44
N SER A 80 0.70 -29.08 10.48
CA SER A 80 1.71 -28.14 9.99
C SER A 80 2.25 -28.59 8.66
N TYR A 81 2.62 -27.66 7.78
CA TYR A 81 3.28 -28.01 6.52
C TYR A 81 4.51 -27.15 6.28
N MET A 82 5.45 -27.70 5.54
CA MET A 82 6.68 -27.03 5.17
C MET A 82 6.96 -27.25 3.68
N THR A 83 7.01 -26.16 2.94
CA THR A 83 7.32 -26.17 1.52
C THR A 83 8.84 -26.13 1.27
N LYS A 84 9.26 -26.52 0.07
CA LYS A 84 10.69 -26.43 -0.32
C LYS A 84 11.17 -24.98 -0.36
N GLN A 85 10.29 -24.05 -0.62
CA GLN A 85 10.61 -22.62 -0.82
C GLN A 85 10.83 -21.83 0.47
N LEU A 86 10.28 -22.27 1.60
CA LEU A 86 10.46 -21.59 2.91
C LEU A 86 11.93 -21.38 3.33
N LYS A 87 12.90 -21.99 2.64
CA LYS A 87 14.34 -21.86 2.91
C LYS A 87 15.07 -20.90 1.96
N ARG A 88 14.36 -20.15 1.14
CA ARG A 88 14.99 -19.23 0.17
C ARG A 88 15.59 -18.00 0.83
N PHE A 89 14.96 -17.52 1.92
CA PHE A 89 15.36 -16.33 2.66
C PHE A 89 15.75 -16.71 4.08
N ASP A 90 17.01 -16.52 4.45
CA ASP A 90 17.40 -16.50 5.84
C ASP A 90 16.97 -15.17 6.44
N TYR A 91 16.32 -15.20 7.60
CA TYR A 91 15.81 -14.04 8.29
C TYR A 91 16.53 -13.83 9.61
N TYR A 92 16.99 -12.61 9.83
CA TYR A 92 17.65 -12.18 11.07
C TYR A 92 16.93 -10.99 11.68
N SER A 93 16.42 -11.19 12.89
CA SER A 93 15.71 -10.16 13.67
C SER A 93 16.58 -9.67 14.80
N LEU A 94 16.52 -8.36 15.07
CA LEU A 94 17.16 -7.76 16.23
C LEU A 94 16.52 -8.18 17.58
N ILE A 95 15.28 -8.71 17.53
CA ILE A 95 14.53 -9.10 18.74
C ILE A 95 14.98 -10.47 19.29
N SER A 96 15.54 -11.34 18.44
CA SER A 96 15.81 -12.74 18.80
C SER A 96 17.01 -12.96 19.71
N LEU A 97 17.81 -11.93 19.95
CA LEU A 97 19.15 -12.09 20.54
C LEU A 97 19.24 -11.92 22.07
N SER A 98 18.31 -11.28 22.73
CA SER A 98 18.39 -11.12 24.19
C SER A 98 17.13 -10.70 24.94
N GLY A 99 15.97 -10.53 24.32
CA GLY A 99 14.78 -10.02 25.02
C GLY A 99 14.88 -8.59 25.58
N THR A 100 16.04 -7.94 25.45
CA THR A 100 16.38 -6.63 26.03
C THR A 100 17.04 -5.65 25.06
N LEU A 101 17.21 -5.99 23.76
CA LEU A 101 17.82 -5.10 22.77
C LEU A 101 16.87 -3.97 22.39
N GLU A 102 17.12 -2.79 22.93
CA GLU A 102 16.43 -1.54 22.61
C GLU A 102 16.86 -0.91 21.26
N LEU A 103 17.49 -1.65 20.36
CA LEU A 103 18.09 -1.16 19.11
C LEU A 103 17.10 -0.76 18.02
N GLY A 104 15.80 -0.88 18.28
CA GLY A 104 14.79 -0.72 17.24
C GLY A 104 14.73 -1.93 16.33
N ARG A 105 13.65 -2.02 15.53
CA ARG A 105 13.45 -3.16 14.61
C ARG A 105 13.91 -2.85 13.19
N GLU A 106 14.05 -1.58 12.87
CA GLU A 106 14.31 -1.09 11.51
C GLU A 106 15.81 -1.15 11.21
N ILE A 107 16.15 -1.85 10.13
CA ILE A 107 17.50 -1.93 9.60
C ILE A 107 17.72 -0.78 8.60
N GLY A 108 18.81 -0.07 8.76
CA GLY A 108 19.31 0.95 7.86
C GLY A 108 20.40 0.39 6.91
N PRO A 109 21.49 1.14 6.71
CA PRO A 109 22.53 0.75 5.75
C PRO A 109 23.29 -0.50 6.20
N LEU A 110 23.77 -1.24 5.21
CA LEU A 110 24.58 -2.45 5.36
C LEU A 110 25.96 -2.25 4.72
N CYS A 111 27.01 -2.75 5.34
CA CYS A 111 28.36 -2.66 4.81
C CYS A 111 29.17 -3.92 5.11
N GLU A 112 29.79 -4.54 4.09
CA GLU A 112 30.64 -5.74 4.26
C GLU A 112 32.05 -5.34 4.70
N ASP A 113 32.60 -6.04 5.67
CA ASP A 113 34.00 -5.90 6.09
C ASP A 113 34.96 -6.78 5.24
N GLN A 114 36.27 -6.60 5.45
CA GLN A 114 37.29 -7.36 4.73
C GLN A 114 37.25 -8.87 5.00
N ASN A 115 36.57 -9.32 6.06
CA ASN A 115 36.43 -10.71 6.46
C ASN A 115 35.10 -11.31 5.97
N GLY A 116 34.27 -10.53 5.27
CA GLY A 116 32.96 -10.94 4.78
C GLY A 116 31.86 -10.86 5.86
N ASN A 117 32.12 -10.21 7.01
CA ASN A 117 31.07 -9.92 7.99
C ASN A 117 30.37 -8.60 7.64
N ILE A 118 29.17 -8.41 8.20
CA ILE A 118 28.32 -7.26 7.83
C ILE A 118 28.16 -6.32 9.02
N TRP A 119 28.49 -5.07 8.81
CA TRP A 119 28.08 -3.96 9.68
C TRP A 119 26.67 -3.55 9.32
N VAL A 120 25.84 -3.40 10.33
CA VAL A 120 24.40 -3.14 10.21
C VAL A 120 24.07 -1.86 10.97
N GLY A 121 23.72 -0.82 10.25
CA GLY A 121 23.17 0.40 10.85
C GLY A 121 21.70 0.19 11.21
N THR A 122 21.29 0.74 12.36
CA THR A 122 19.89 0.72 12.79
C THR A 122 19.44 2.12 13.19
N ARG A 123 18.16 2.29 13.45
CA ARG A 123 17.61 3.54 13.98
C ARG A 123 18.15 3.90 15.38
N ASN A 124 18.79 2.97 16.06
CA ASN A 124 19.17 3.14 17.45
C ASN A 124 20.57 2.58 17.78
N GLY A 125 21.46 2.51 16.81
CA GLY A 125 22.83 2.08 16.99
C GLY A 125 23.41 1.19 15.91
N LEU A 126 24.63 0.71 16.14
CA LEU A 126 25.39 -0.12 15.22
C LEU A 126 25.37 -1.58 15.66
N CYS A 127 25.16 -2.48 14.73
CA CYS A 127 25.27 -3.92 14.92
C CYS A 127 26.36 -4.52 14.05
N PHE A 128 26.85 -5.66 14.49
CA PHE A 128 27.82 -6.48 13.75
C PHE A 128 27.26 -7.89 13.55
N PHE A 129 27.13 -8.27 12.31
CA PHE A 129 26.69 -9.61 11.92
C PHE A 129 27.88 -10.46 11.47
N ASN A 130 28.20 -11.48 12.26
CA ASN A 130 29.22 -12.46 11.92
C ASN A 130 28.62 -13.51 11.01
N THR A 131 29.08 -13.55 9.75
CA THR A 131 28.51 -14.42 8.70
C THR A 131 28.93 -15.89 8.84
N GLN A 132 30.01 -16.21 9.58
CA GLN A 132 30.47 -17.60 9.77
C GLN A 132 29.66 -18.34 10.83
N ILE A 133 29.33 -17.67 11.92
CA ILE A 133 28.57 -18.26 13.03
C ILE A 133 27.11 -17.82 13.05
N HIS A 134 26.71 -17.03 12.03
CA HIS A 134 25.34 -16.51 11.86
C HIS A 134 24.81 -15.77 13.10
N SER A 135 25.66 -15.00 13.76
CA SER A 135 25.31 -14.25 14.96
C SER A 135 25.31 -12.74 14.71
N LEU A 136 24.29 -12.09 15.21
CA LEU A 136 24.13 -10.66 15.20
C LEU A 136 24.36 -10.13 16.63
N SER A 137 25.21 -9.12 16.80
CA SER A 137 25.53 -8.51 18.09
C SER A 137 25.51 -6.99 18.00
N GLU A 138 25.17 -6.33 19.09
CA GLU A 138 25.29 -4.88 19.21
C GLU A 138 26.78 -4.49 19.30
N TYR A 139 27.15 -3.42 18.60
CA TYR A 139 28.47 -2.83 18.70
C TYR A 139 28.38 -1.42 19.32
N THR A 140 28.90 -1.29 20.54
CA THR A 140 28.92 -0.02 21.26
C THR A 140 30.16 0.80 20.88
N LEU A 141 29.95 2.01 20.38
CA LEU A 141 31.02 2.94 20.07
C LEU A 141 31.64 3.46 21.39
N LYS A 142 32.96 3.40 21.50
CA LYS A 142 33.67 3.95 22.69
C LYS A 142 33.60 5.47 22.71
N ASN A 143 33.38 6.04 23.87
CA ASN A 143 33.31 7.48 24.10
C ASN A 143 32.17 8.21 23.39
N VAL A 144 31.12 7.51 23.12
CA VAL A 144 29.95 8.02 22.46
C VAL A 144 28.74 7.58 23.31
N ASP A 145 28.16 8.52 24.06
CA ASP A 145 27.14 8.21 25.09
C ASP A 145 25.72 8.02 24.55
N ALA A 146 25.50 8.25 23.26
CA ALA A 146 24.19 8.21 22.67
C ALA A 146 24.03 7.05 21.66
N ARG A 147 22.83 6.55 21.55
CA ARG A 147 22.39 5.67 20.46
C ARG A 147 21.96 6.55 19.28
N TYR A 148 22.43 6.24 18.08
CA TYR A 148 22.23 7.06 16.88
C TYR A 148 21.33 6.36 15.88
N ASP A 149 20.54 7.17 15.18
CA ASP A 149 19.86 6.76 13.95
C ASP A 149 20.88 6.78 12.80
N ILE A 150 21.38 5.61 12.43
CA ILE A 150 22.41 5.45 11.41
C ILE A 150 21.74 5.42 10.04
N ARG A 151 22.18 6.33 9.17
CA ARG A 151 21.62 6.52 7.83
C ARG A 151 22.53 6.06 6.71
N SER A 152 23.83 6.06 6.94
CA SER A 152 24.82 5.62 5.94
C SER A 152 26.03 4.96 6.59
N LEU A 153 26.60 3.96 5.91
CA LEU A 153 27.81 3.26 6.32
C LEU A 153 28.74 3.16 5.12
N LEU A 154 30.05 3.40 5.34
CA LEU A 154 31.07 3.21 4.32
C LEU A 154 32.33 2.65 4.96
N LEU A 155 32.84 1.55 4.43
CA LEU A 155 34.11 0.98 4.82
C LEU A 155 35.22 1.54 3.93
N ASP A 156 36.24 2.14 4.55
CA ASP A 156 37.45 2.62 3.89
C ASP A 156 38.68 2.03 4.58
N GLY A 157 39.15 0.88 4.12
CA GLY A 157 40.23 0.13 4.74
C GLY A 157 39.89 -0.27 6.17
N ASP A 158 40.61 0.28 7.16
CA ASP A 158 40.35 0.02 8.59
C ASP A 158 39.39 1.07 9.23
N ARG A 159 38.84 1.98 8.45
CA ARG A 159 37.93 3.02 8.91
C ARG A 159 36.50 2.72 8.48
N LEU A 160 35.61 2.63 9.45
CA LEU A 160 34.17 2.59 9.21
C LEU A 160 33.59 4.00 9.41
N TRP A 161 33.12 4.60 8.33
CA TRP A 161 32.42 5.87 8.34
C TRP A 161 30.95 5.62 8.64
N ILE A 162 30.39 6.37 9.58
CA ILE A 162 29.05 6.18 10.11
C ILE A 162 28.32 7.52 10.02
N GLY A 163 27.43 7.65 9.05
CA GLY A 163 26.56 8.82 8.91
C GLY A 163 25.30 8.66 9.73
N THR A 164 24.96 9.69 10.49
CA THR A 164 23.84 9.67 11.42
C THR A 164 22.83 10.76 11.08
N TYR A 165 21.61 10.58 11.59
CA TYR A 165 20.62 11.63 11.61
C TYR A 165 20.81 12.53 12.84
N ALA A 166 20.98 13.82 12.61
CA ALA A 166 21.15 14.90 13.62
C ALA A 166 22.48 14.94 14.38
N GLU A 167 23.29 13.87 14.41
CA GLU A 167 24.51 13.81 15.23
C GLU A 167 25.81 13.90 14.41
N GLY A 168 25.69 14.08 13.12
CA GLY A 168 26.83 14.25 12.21
C GLY A 168 27.45 12.96 11.73
N LEU A 169 28.75 12.96 11.57
CA LEU A 169 29.53 11.88 10.99
C LEU A 169 30.55 11.34 11.99
N HIS A 170 30.54 10.04 12.19
CA HIS A 170 31.52 9.36 13.05
C HIS A 170 32.41 8.45 12.20
N VAL A 171 33.68 8.39 12.51
CA VAL A 171 34.66 7.52 11.86
C VAL A 171 35.27 6.61 12.94
N LEU A 172 34.92 5.35 12.88
CA LEU A 172 35.42 4.30 13.74
C LEU A 172 36.67 3.66 13.12
N ASN A 173 37.77 3.65 13.85
CA ASN A 173 38.92 2.85 13.49
C ASN A 173 38.73 1.42 14.01
N LEU A 174 38.60 0.45 13.09
CA LEU A 174 38.28 -0.95 13.43
C LEU A 174 39.42 -1.66 14.18
N LYS A 175 40.68 -1.22 14.02
CA LYS A 175 41.82 -1.80 14.72
C LYS A 175 41.95 -1.30 16.15
N THR A 176 41.73 -0.02 16.37
CA THR A 176 41.95 0.61 17.68
C THR A 176 40.67 0.77 18.49
N GLY A 177 39.52 0.76 17.82
CA GLY A 177 38.24 1.09 18.42
C GLY A 177 38.04 2.58 18.71
N ALA A 178 38.96 3.45 18.23
CA ALA A 178 38.86 4.89 18.41
C ALA A 178 37.79 5.46 17.46
N VAL A 179 36.99 6.39 17.98
CA VAL A 179 35.96 7.10 17.21
C VAL A 179 36.34 8.58 17.09
N LYS A 180 36.26 9.12 15.89
CA LYS A 180 36.37 10.53 15.60
C LYS A 180 35.05 11.04 15.05
N SER A 181 34.56 12.15 15.62
CA SER A 181 33.29 12.74 15.24
C SER A 181 33.48 14.07 14.52
N TYR A 182 32.65 14.30 13.51
CA TYR A 182 32.60 15.55 12.76
C TYR A 182 31.17 16.06 12.77
N VAL A 183 31.00 17.30 13.17
CA VAL A 183 29.69 17.96 13.26
C VAL A 183 29.65 19.24 12.44
N HIS A 184 28.48 19.61 11.98
CA HIS A 184 28.28 20.88 11.31
C HIS A 184 28.41 22.05 12.29
N SER A 185 29.12 23.08 11.92
CA SER A 185 29.16 24.34 12.61
C SER A 185 29.05 25.50 11.64
N ARG A 186 28.21 26.46 11.97
CA ARG A 186 28.06 27.69 11.17
C ARG A 186 29.27 28.63 11.34
N ASP A 187 29.92 28.55 12.48
CA ASP A 187 31.02 29.45 12.85
C ASP A 187 32.39 28.91 12.43
N ILE A 188 32.46 27.61 12.11
CA ILE A 188 33.72 26.96 11.72
C ILE A 188 33.64 26.62 10.23
N PRO A 189 34.50 27.19 9.37
CA PRO A 189 34.54 26.83 7.96
C PRO A 189 35.06 25.41 7.75
N TYR A 190 34.69 24.81 6.63
CA TYR A 190 35.16 23.48 6.20
C TYR A 190 34.68 22.34 7.11
N THR A 191 33.50 22.48 7.70
CA THR A 191 32.77 21.39 8.37
C THR A 191 31.85 20.69 7.37
N ILE A 192 31.23 19.54 7.77
CA ILE A 192 30.15 18.92 6.99
C ILE A 192 28.98 19.89 6.80
N CYS A 193 28.22 19.72 5.69
CA CYS A 193 27.16 20.66 5.32
C CYS A 193 25.97 20.65 6.30
N SER A 194 25.70 19.51 6.92
CA SER A 194 24.65 19.32 7.93
C SER A 194 25.00 18.14 8.84
N ASN A 195 24.40 18.10 10.03
CA ASN A 195 24.50 16.94 10.93
C ASN A 195 23.65 15.74 10.49
N ASP A 196 22.73 15.94 9.53
CA ASP A 196 22.00 14.85 8.91
C ASP A 196 22.81 14.29 7.75
N VAL A 197 23.58 13.24 8.02
CA VAL A 197 24.42 12.57 7.02
C VAL A 197 23.66 11.36 6.48
N LEU A 198 23.16 11.49 5.25
CA LEU A 198 22.23 10.55 4.64
C LEU A 198 22.90 9.53 3.72
N SER A 199 23.97 9.93 3.05
CA SER A 199 24.72 9.07 2.14
C SER A 199 26.23 9.26 2.26
N LEU A 200 26.97 8.18 2.06
CA LEU A 200 28.43 8.15 2.08
C LEU A 200 28.91 7.36 0.87
N PHE A 201 29.84 7.91 0.16
CA PHE A 201 30.41 7.29 -1.04
C PHE A 201 31.91 7.51 -1.12
N LYS A 202 32.63 6.51 -1.60
CA LYS A 202 34.06 6.62 -1.92
C LYS A 202 34.27 6.37 -3.39
N ASP A 203 34.83 7.37 -4.09
CA ASP A 203 35.11 7.24 -5.50
C ASP A 203 36.35 6.34 -5.78
N ARG A 204 36.59 6.04 -7.06
CA ARG A 204 37.73 5.22 -7.48
C ARG A 204 39.08 5.90 -7.24
N LYS A 205 39.12 7.21 -7.06
CA LYS A 205 40.32 7.96 -6.70
C LYS A 205 40.65 7.89 -5.22
N GLY A 206 39.67 7.42 -4.41
CA GLY A 206 39.78 7.30 -2.97
C GLY A 206 39.22 8.50 -2.20
N ASP A 207 38.61 9.47 -2.88
CA ASP A 207 37.96 10.61 -2.25
C ASP A 207 36.62 10.15 -1.60
N VAL A 208 36.38 10.61 -0.38
CA VAL A 208 35.14 10.32 0.35
C VAL A 208 34.18 11.49 0.21
N PHE A 209 32.97 11.19 -0.26
CA PHE A 209 31.86 12.12 -0.40
C PHE A 209 30.83 11.88 0.68
N VAL A 210 30.31 12.97 1.22
CA VAL A 210 29.34 12.98 2.31
C VAL A 210 28.10 13.74 1.86
N GLY A 211 27.02 13.01 1.64
CA GLY A 211 25.72 13.57 1.30
C GLY A 211 24.92 13.86 2.55
N THR A 212 24.44 15.08 2.64
CA THR A 212 23.70 15.56 3.82
C THR A 212 22.34 16.13 3.42
N SER A 213 21.55 16.53 4.42
CA SER A 213 20.28 17.21 4.20
C SER A 213 20.43 18.60 3.55
N TRP A 214 21.64 19.18 3.47
CA TRP A 214 21.87 20.52 2.95
C TRP A 214 22.83 20.56 1.77
N GLY A 215 23.41 19.44 1.39
CA GLY A 215 24.30 19.38 0.24
C GLY A 215 25.32 18.27 0.32
N LEU A 216 26.24 18.32 -0.64
CA LEU A 216 27.32 17.38 -0.83
C LEU A 216 28.64 17.98 -0.39
N CYS A 217 29.36 17.27 0.45
CA CYS A 217 30.71 17.62 0.88
C CYS A 217 31.69 16.53 0.46
N ARG A 218 32.95 16.93 0.18
CA ARG A 218 34.08 16.01 0.00
C ARG A 218 35.04 16.13 1.17
N TYR A 219 35.45 15.00 1.71
CA TYR A 219 36.47 14.95 2.75
C TYR A 219 37.86 15.21 2.18
N ASN A 220 38.56 16.14 2.79
CA ASN A 220 39.98 16.42 2.51
C ASN A 220 40.84 15.69 3.51
N SER A 221 41.48 14.61 3.09
CA SER A 221 42.32 13.77 3.96
C SER A 221 43.61 14.43 4.42
N GLN A 222 44.12 15.44 3.72
CA GLN A 222 45.36 16.16 4.10
C GLN A 222 45.10 17.16 5.23
N LEU A 223 43.97 17.88 5.12
CA LEU A 223 43.60 18.92 6.10
C LEU A 223 42.62 18.41 7.17
N ASP A 224 42.13 17.18 7.01
CA ASP A 224 41.17 16.53 7.88
C ASP A 224 39.91 17.37 8.09
N ASN A 225 39.39 17.92 7.01
CA ASN A 225 38.20 18.77 6.97
C ASN A 225 37.33 18.47 5.76
N PHE A 226 36.24 19.22 5.57
CA PHE A 226 35.26 18.99 4.49
C PHE A 226 35.15 20.21 3.59
N VAL A 227 35.09 19.97 2.28
CA VAL A 227 34.86 21.00 1.28
C VAL A 227 33.47 20.78 0.69
N THR A 228 32.62 21.80 0.77
CA THR A 228 31.29 21.76 0.16
C THR A 228 31.42 21.79 -1.37
N ILE A 229 30.79 20.83 -2.02
CA ILE A 229 30.80 20.70 -3.49
C ILE A 229 29.50 21.28 -4.08
N ILE A 230 28.36 20.91 -3.52
CA ILE A 230 27.05 21.39 -3.95
C ILE A 230 26.22 21.77 -2.73
N HIS A 231 25.60 22.94 -2.80
CA HIS A 231 24.47 23.29 -1.95
C HIS A 231 23.16 22.98 -2.69
N VAL A 232 22.45 21.94 -2.30
CA VAL A 232 21.21 21.51 -2.96
C VAL A 232 19.99 22.35 -2.52
N GLY A 233 20.24 23.54 -1.94
CA GLY A 233 19.17 24.39 -1.38
C GLY A 233 18.57 23.83 -0.09
N SER A 234 17.70 24.61 0.53
CA SER A 234 17.14 24.28 1.86
C SER A 234 16.06 23.21 1.86
N MET A 235 15.69 22.62 0.72
CA MET A 235 14.58 21.68 0.58
C MET A 235 14.94 20.33 -0.06
N ALA A 236 16.16 20.11 -0.47
CA ALA A 236 16.57 18.85 -1.09
C ALA A 236 17.74 18.23 -0.36
N SER A 237 17.55 17.04 0.17
CA SER A 237 18.60 16.25 0.82
C SER A 237 19.31 15.38 -0.21
N VAL A 238 20.62 15.19 -0.07
CA VAL A 238 21.38 14.22 -0.87
C VAL A 238 21.06 12.81 -0.35
N THR A 239 20.28 12.07 -1.11
CA THR A 239 19.84 10.73 -0.73
C THR A 239 20.87 9.66 -1.07
N ASP A 240 21.47 9.72 -2.26
CA ASP A 240 22.42 8.72 -2.70
C ASP A 240 23.51 9.33 -3.58
N ILE A 241 24.69 8.69 -3.62
CA ILE A 241 25.86 9.13 -4.40
C ILE A 241 26.45 7.90 -5.07
N TYR A 242 26.72 8.00 -6.36
CA TYR A 242 27.31 6.90 -7.13
C TYR A 242 28.27 7.42 -8.21
N GLU A 243 29.39 6.73 -8.42
CA GLU A 243 30.31 6.98 -9.54
C GLU A 243 30.13 5.89 -10.59
N ASP A 244 29.68 6.28 -11.80
CA ASP A 244 29.47 5.35 -12.89
C ASP A 244 30.80 4.81 -13.50
N MET A 245 30.72 3.83 -14.36
CA MET A 245 31.88 3.24 -15.03
C MET A 245 32.66 4.25 -15.88
N TYR A 246 32.08 5.39 -16.21
CA TYR A 246 32.68 6.46 -16.99
C TYR A 246 33.28 7.56 -16.10
N ASN A 247 33.37 7.33 -14.78
CA ASN A 247 33.83 8.25 -13.73
C ASN A 247 32.99 9.53 -13.60
N SER A 248 31.71 9.52 -14.03
CA SER A 248 30.80 10.61 -13.70
C SER A 248 30.20 10.38 -12.31
N LEU A 249 30.18 11.42 -11.49
CA LEU A 249 29.60 11.36 -10.16
C LEU A 249 28.13 11.75 -10.22
N TRP A 250 27.25 10.83 -9.85
CA TRP A 250 25.81 11.03 -9.77
C TRP A 250 25.39 11.30 -8.32
N VAL A 251 24.53 12.27 -8.14
CA VAL A 251 24.02 12.70 -6.82
C VAL A 251 22.51 12.75 -6.87
N ALA A 252 21.86 11.83 -6.18
CA ALA A 252 20.42 11.78 -6.06
C ALA A 252 19.93 12.70 -4.95
N THR A 253 18.75 13.26 -5.12
CA THR A 253 18.14 14.14 -4.13
C THR A 253 16.69 13.77 -3.80
N SER A 254 16.23 14.21 -2.64
CA SER A 254 14.87 13.94 -2.18
C SER A 254 13.78 14.72 -2.92
N ASN A 255 14.09 15.88 -3.52
CA ASN A 255 13.10 16.76 -4.13
C ASN A 255 13.58 17.51 -5.38
N SER A 256 14.86 17.39 -5.76
CA SER A 256 15.45 18.15 -6.87
C SER A 256 16.02 17.24 -7.94
N GLY A 257 15.47 16.05 -8.12
CA GLY A 257 15.96 15.12 -9.14
C GLY A 257 17.38 14.65 -8.90
N VAL A 258 18.21 14.67 -9.93
CA VAL A 258 19.57 14.13 -9.93
C VAL A 258 20.57 15.15 -10.51
N PHE A 259 21.74 15.22 -9.90
CA PHE A 259 22.88 15.95 -10.42
C PHE A 259 23.94 14.99 -10.93
N ARG A 260 24.55 15.29 -12.06
CA ARG A 260 25.69 14.55 -12.62
C ARG A 260 26.89 15.48 -12.75
N TYR A 261 28.00 15.13 -12.12
CA TYR A 261 29.26 15.75 -12.44
C TYR A 261 29.91 15.02 -13.62
N ASN A 262 29.91 15.68 -14.77
CA ASN A 262 30.48 15.14 -15.99
C ASN A 262 31.97 15.47 -16.02
N THR A 263 32.81 14.45 -15.84
CA THR A 263 34.30 14.63 -15.81
C THR A 263 34.91 15.00 -17.15
N VAL A 264 34.19 14.80 -18.25
CA VAL A 264 34.66 15.16 -19.59
C VAL A 264 34.55 16.66 -19.82
N ASN A 265 33.44 17.25 -19.36
CA ASN A 265 33.12 18.67 -19.57
C ASN A 265 33.46 19.54 -18.34
N ASP A 266 33.91 18.91 -17.25
CA ASP A 266 34.18 19.54 -15.94
C ASP A 266 32.98 20.39 -15.44
N ARG A 267 31.79 19.88 -15.58
CA ARG A 267 30.55 20.60 -15.24
C ARG A 267 29.53 19.72 -14.52
N TRP A 268 28.74 20.39 -13.71
CA TRP A 268 27.52 19.82 -13.11
C TRP A 268 26.35 19.99 -14.08
N GLU A 269 25.63 18.89 -14.30
CA GLU A 269 24.39 18.82 -15.05
C GLU A 269 23.27 18.48 -14.07
N HIS A 270 22.09 19.04 -14.29
CA HIS A 270 20.96 18.87 -13.41
C HIS A 270 19.77 18.33 -14.19
N PHE A 271 19.19 17.23 -13.71
CA PHE A 271 18.07 16.56 -14.33
C PHE A 271 16.88 16.55 -13.36
N GLU A 272 15.78 17.17 -13.77
CA GLU A 272 14.54 17.25 -13.02
C GLU A 272 13.40 16.60 -13.78
N HIS A 273 12.40 16.15 -13.02
CA HIS A 273 11.14 15.67 -13.59
C HIS A 273 10.34 16.86 -14.13
N ILE A 274 10.05 16.83 -15.42
CA ILE A 274 9.17 17.78 -16.08
C ILE A 274 7.86 17.06 -16.40
N ARG A 275 6.76 17.56 -15.85
CA ARG A 275 5.43 16.98 -16.08
C ARG A 275 5.11 16.98 -17.58
N GLU A 276 4.61 15.85 -18.10
CA GLU A 276 4.28 15.62 -19.51
C GLU A 276 5.49 15.37 -20.44
N ASP A 277 6.74 15.49 -19.97
CA ASP A 277 7.91 15.10 -20.72
C ASP A 277 8.41 13.73 -20.27
N THR A 278 8.13 12.71 -21.07
CA THR A 278 8.49 11.31 -20.80
C THR A 278 9.99 11.01 -20.97
N THR A 279 10.77 11.98 -21.44
CA THR A 279 12.21 11.83 -21.60
C THR A 279 13.01 12.30 -20.37
N THR A 280 12.32 12.87 -19.38
CA THR A 280 12.90 13.30 -18.11
C THR A 280 12.81 12.21 -17.05
N ILE A 281 13.52 12.39 -15.93
CA ILE A 281 13.44 11.47 -14.78
C ILE A 281 11.99 11.35 -14.28
N THR A 282 11.59 10.16 -13.85
CA THR A 282 10.19 9.86 -13.49
C THR A 282 9.70 10.56 -12.22
N SER A 283 10.59 11.03 -11.35
CA SER A 283 10.29 11.79 -10.13
C SER A 283 11.49 12.61 -9.68
N ASN A 284 11.23 13.78 -9.07
CA ASN A 284 12.27 14.58 -8.42
C ASN A 284 12.73 14.01 -7.08
N SER A 285 12.02 13.06 -6.54
CA SER A 285 12.40 12.36 -5.31
C SER A 285 13.07 11.04 -5.65
N VAL A 286 14.39 11.04 -5.70
CA VAL A 286 15.21 9.87 -6.03
C VAL A 286 15.75 9.28 -4.74
N ILE A 287 15.55 7.98 -4.54
CA ILE A 287 15.94 7.27 -3.32
C ILE A 287 17.29 6.59 -3.49
N THR A 288 17.50 5.90 -4.61
CA THR A 288 18.69 5.06 -4.83
C THR A 288 19.20 5.14 -6.25
N LEU A 289 20.49 5.04 -6.40
CA LEU A 289 21.24 4.98 -7.65
C LEU A 289 21.85 3.59 -7.79
N PHE A 290 21.82 3.04 -8.98
CA PHE A 290 22.38 1.73 -9.26
C PHE A 290 22.94 1.68 -10.68
N GLU A 291 24.13 1.12 -10.86
CA GLU A 291 24.70 0.83 -12.18
C GLU A 291 24.69 -0.68 -12.41
N ASP A 292 24.07 -1.10 -13.52
CA ASP A 292 24.03 -2.51 -13.87
C ASP A 292 25.37 -3.01 -14.46
N MET A 293 25.49 -4.31 -14.63
CA MET A 293 26.70 -4.93 -15.18
C MET A 293 27.03 -4.48 -16.63
N LYS A 294 26.10 -3.81 -17.30
CA LYS A 294 26.28 -3.25 -18.65
C LYS A 294 26.67 -1.79 -18.64
N GLY A 295 26.72 -1.16 -17.47
CA GLY A 295 27.01 0.25 -17.27
C GLY A 295 25.83 1.17 -17.50
N THR A 296 24.60 0.66 -17.43
CA THR A 296 23.40 1.48 -17.47
C THR A 296 23.10 1.99 -16.07
N MET A 297 22.92 3.30 -15.93
CA MET A 297 22.49 3.91 -14.68
C MET A 297 20.98 3.77 -14.50
N TRP A 298 20.59 3.30 -13.32
CA TRP A 298 19.22 3.10 -12.89
C TRP A 298 18.91 3.98 -11.68
N PHE A 299 17.67 4.47 -11.62
CA PHE A 299 17.21 5.41 -10.61
C PHE A 299 15.93 4.88 -9.98
N GLY A 300 16.02 4.53 -8.71
CA GLY A 300 14.87 4.17 -7.91
C GLY A 300 14.27 5.40 -7.24
N THR A 301 13.00 5.65 -7.49
CA THR A 301 12.34 6.89 -7.08
C THR A 301 11.24 6.68 -6.05
N ASN A 302 10.83 7.76 -5.41
CA ASN A 302 9.66 7.80 -4.55
C ASN A 302 8.44 8.27 -5.36
N GLY A 303 7.64 7.30 -5.78
CA GLY A 303 6.39 7.56 -6.50
C GLY A 303 6.48 7.57 -8.02
N GLY A 304 7.69 7.62 -8.61
CA GLY A 304 7.91 7.53 -10.06
C GLY A 304 8.34 6.14 -10.53
N GLY A 305 8.54 5.18 -9.63
CA GLY A 305 9.01 3.84 -10.00
C GLY A 305 10.51 3.79 -10.30
N LEU A 306 10.86 3.01 -11.30
CA LEU A 306 12.22 2.75 -11.76
C LEU A 306 12.43 3.35 -13.14
N CYS A 307 13.49 4.10 -13.36
CA CYS A 307 13.92 4.55 -14.69
C CYS A 307 15.42 4.35 -14.91
N SER A 308 15.82 4.30 -16.16
CA SER A 308 17.22 4.21 -16.57
C SER A 308 17.64 5.45 -17.35
N PHE A 309 18.93 5.73 -17.38
CA PHE A 309 19.51 6.82 -18.18
C PHE A 309 20.14 6.26 -19.45
N SER A 310 19.66 6.74 -20.59
CA SER A 310 20.26 6.48 -21.90
C SER A 310 21.38 7.48 -22.16
N LYS A 311 22.60 7.00 -22.20
CA LYS A 311 23.78 7.84 -22.48
C LYS A 311 23.81 8.39 -23.91
N ASP A 312 23.27 7.62 -24.86
CA ASP A 312 23.31 7.99 -26.28
C ASP A 312 22.38 9.18 -26.60
N THR A 313 21.24 9.23 -25.91
CA THR A 313 20.22 10.27 -26.10
C THR A 313 20.25 11.32 -24.99
N GLU A 314 20.97 11.08 -23.89
CA GLU A 314 20.95 11.85 -22.64
C GLU A 314 19.55 12.05 -22.05
N THR A 315 18.71 11.02 -22.17
CA THR A 315 17.33 11.01 -21.71
C THR A 315 17.08 9.88 -20.72
N PHE A 316 16.03 10.02 -19.93
CA PHE A 316 15.55 8.95 -19.03
C PHE A 316 14.51 8.10 -19.74
N ILE A 317 14.51 6.83 -19.42
CA ILE A 317 13.57 5.83 -19.93
C ILE A 317 12.85 5.22 -18.74
N ASP A 318 11.53 5.39 -18.67
CA ASP A 318 10.70 4.73 -17.66
C ASP A 318 10.70 3.22 -17.90
N PHE A 319 10.94 2.45 -16.85
CA PHE A 319 10.98 0.99 -16.92
C PHE A 319 9.60 0.36 -17.06
N ASP A 320 8.58 0.96 -16.47
CA ASP A 320 7.20 0.45 -16.43
C ASP A 320 6.17 1.56 -16.70
N PRO A 321 6.16 2.14 -17.91
CA PRO A 321 5.30 3.28 -18.25
C PRO A 321 3.81 2.95 -18.15
N GLU A 322 3.43 1.67 -18.36
CA GLU A 322 2.04 1.20 -18.28
C GLU A 322 1.63 0.78 -16.86
N ASN A 323 2.53 0.79 -15.90
CA ASN A 323 2.32 0.36 -14.51
C ASN A 323 1.81 -1.09 -14.38
N THR A 324 2.33 -1.97 -15.18
CA THR A 324 1.89 -3.38 -15.27
C THR A 324 2.87 -4.36 -14.62
N LEU A 325 4.13 -3.94 -14.42
CA LEU A 325 5.20 -4.81 -13.95
C LEU A 325 5.52 -4.61 -12.47
N LEU A 326 5.72 -3.35 -12.05
CA LEU A 326 6.11 -3.07 -10.68
C LEU A 326 4.88 -2.93 -9.76
N PRO A 327 4.84 -3.65 -8.63
CA PRO A 327 3.69 -3.63 -7.73
C PRO A 327 3.59 -2.33 -6.92
N ASN A 328 4.65 -1.53 -6.90
CA ASN A 328 4.71 -0.26 -6.20
C ASN A 328 5.71 0.68 -6.87
N LYS A 329 5.41 1.97 -6.88
CA LYS A 329 6.26 3.02 -7.46
C LYS A 329 7.29 3.62 -6.51
N VAL A 330 7.39 3.12 -5.29
CA VAL A 330 8.42 3.50 -4.33
C VAL A 330 9.49 2.43 -4.34
N ILE A 331 10.67 2.76 -4.85
CA ILE A 331 11.81 1.85 -4.95
C ILE A 331 12.84 2.24 -3.91
N PHE A 332 13.13 1.35 -2.98
CA PHE A 332 14.03 1.61 -1.86
C PHE A 332 15.48 1.25 -2.15
N SER A 333 15.71 0.13 -2.83
CA SER A 333 17.05 -0.30 -3.24
C SER A 333 16.98 -1.27 -4.41
N ILE A 334 18.07 -1.39 -5.13
CA ILE A 334 18.23 -2.22 -6.31
C ILE A 334 19.55 -2.97 -6.20
N GLU A 335 19.52 -4.27 -6.40
CA GLU A 335 20.72 -5.10 -6.51
C GLU A 335 20.62 -5.97 -7.76
N GLN A 336 21.75 -6.29 -8.38
CA GLN A 336 21.79 -7.20 -9.52
C GLN A 336 22.51 -8.48 -9.15
N ASP A 337 21.91 -9.63 -9.46
CA ASP A 337 22.55 -10.90 -9.26
C ASP A 337 23.52 -11.28 -10.41
N ARG A 338 24.18 -12.42 -10.29
CA ARG A 338 25.15 -12.89 -11.29
C ARG A 338 24.48 -13.30 -12.61
N THR A 339 23.20 -13.55 -12.63
CA THR A 339 22.44 -13.91 -13.84
C THR A 339 21.95 -12.68 -14.59
N GLY A 340 22.08 -11.50 -13.98
CA GLY A 340 21.67 -10.22 -14.54
C GLY A 340 20.26 -9.81 -14.13
N ASP A 341 19.56 -10.58 -13.29
CA ASP A 341 18.25 -10.21 -12.78
C ASP A 341 18.37 -9.16 -11.68
N PHE A 342 17.44 -8.22 -11.68
CA PHE A 342 17.31 -7.22 -10.64
C PHE A 342 16.49 -7.74 -9.47
N TRP A 343 16.96 -7.38 -8.29
CA TRP A 343 16.27 -7.55 -7.02
C TRP A 343 15.96 -6.17 -6.47
N ILE A 344 14.67 -5.84 -6.44
CA ILE A 344 14.18 -4.49 -6.17
C ILE A 344 13.31 -4.54 -4.91
N SER A 345 13.70 -3.80 -3.89
CA SER A 345 12.89 -3.65 -2.68
C SER A 345 11.91 -2.49 -2.82
N CYS A 346 10.65 -2.73 -2.44
CA CYS A 346 9.58 -1.74 -2.51
C CYS A 346 8.61 -1.89 -1.31
N ASN A 347 7.55 -1.08 -1.26
CA ASN A 347 6.53 -1.17 -0.21
C ASN A 347 5.65 -2.44 -0.28
N ALA A 348 5.68 -3.16 -1.38
CA ALA A 348 4.88 -4.37 -1.56
C ALA A 348 5.65 -5.66 -1.25
N GLY A 349 6.97 -5.58 -1.13
CA GLY A 349 7.85 -6.72 -0.95
C GLY A 349 9.17 -6.58 -1.72
N LEU A 350 9.80 -7.71 -2.02
CA LEU A 350 11.01 -7.81 -2.80
C LEU A 350 10.68 -8.38 -4.19
N CYS A 351 10.99 -7.63 -5.24
CA CYS A 351 10.75 -8.03 -6.62
C CYS A 351 12.02 -8.57 -7.26
N ARG A 352 11.92 -9.69 -7.97
CA ARG A 352 12.93 -10.17 -8.93
C ARG A 352 12.41 -9.95 -10.34
N ILE A 353 13.20 -9.34 -11.20
CA ILE A 353 12.84 -9.12 -12.60
C ILE A 353 14.08 -9.08 -13.49
N ASN A 354 13.98 -9.63 -14.67
CA ASN A 354 15.01 -9.43 -15.69
C ASN A 354 14.79 -8.09 -16.41
N PRO A 355 15.71 -7.11 -16.29
CA PRO A 355 15.50 -5.76 -16.79
C PRO A 355 15.44 -5.67 -18.33
N VAL A 356 15.97 -6.67 -19.05
CA VAL A 356 16.01 -6.66 -20.51
C VAL A 356 14.78 -7.31 -21.12
N SER A 357 14.45 -8.52 -20.64
CA SER A 357 13.31 -9.27 -21.17
C SER A 357 11.98 -8.86 -20.55
N GLN A 358 12.02 -8.20 -19.39
CA GLN A 358 10.87 -7.88 -18.55
C GLN A 358 10.03 -9.14 -18.20
N LYS A 359 10.64 -10.30 -18.34
CA LYS A 359 10.06 -11.61 -18.01
C LYS A 359 10.57 -12.07 -16.66
N ASN A 360 9.97 -13.14 -16.15
CA ASN A 360 10.32 -13.74 -14.86
C ASN A 360 10.11 -12.77 -13.68
N PHE A 361 9.04 -11.96 -13.74
CA PHE A 361 8.66 -11.14 -12.60
C PHE A 361 8.18 -12.03 -11.45
N HIS A 362 8.84 -11.87 -10.29
CA HIS A 362 8.44 -12.51 -9.05
C HIS A 362 8.39 -11.48 -7.94
N LEU A 363 7.26 -11.41 -7.25
CA LEU A 363 7.10 -10.64 -6.02
C LEU A 363 7.17 -11.59 -4.82
N PHE A 364 8.15 -11.39 -3.98
CA PHE A 364 8.29 -12.08 -2.70
C PHE A 364 7.74 -11.23 -1.57
N THR A 365 7.09 -11.89 -0.62
CA THR A 365 6.38 -11.26 0.51
C THR A 365 6.76 -11.95 1.82
N VAL A 366 6.13 -11.55 2.93
CA VAL A 366 6.27 -12.23 4.22
C VAL A 366 5.97 -13.73 4.13
N ASN A 367 5.03 -14.12 3.26
CA ASN A 367 4.66 -15.52 3.07
C ASN A 367 5.81 -16.35 2.48
N ASP A 368 6.73 -15.71 1.77
CA ASP A 368 7.93 -16.34 1.20
C ASP A 368 9.11 -16.38 2.19
N GLY A 369 8.93 -15.86 3.40
CA GLY A 369 9.96 -15.82 4.44
C GLY A 369 10.71 -14.49 4.57
N LEU A 370 10.18 -13.41 3.97
CA LEU A 370 10.73 -12.08 4.18
C LEU A 370 10.46 -11.57 5.61
N GLN A 371 11.30 -10.66 6.07
CA GLN A 371 11.19 -9.99 7.36
C GLN A 371 9.89 -9.15 7.49
N GLY A 372 9.36 -8.71 6.36
CA GLY A 372 8.21 -7.85 6.21
C GLY A 372 8.02 -7.51 4.74
N ASN A 373 6.87 -6.95 4.37
CA ASN A 373 6.65 -6.43 3.01
C ASN A 373 7.28 -5.05 2.83
N GLN A 374 7.56 -4.35 3.92
CA GLN A 374 8.16 -3.03 3.90
C GLN A 374 9.66 -3.11 4.16
N PHE A 375 10.43 -2.53 3.25
CA PHE A 375 11.88 -2.40 3.31
C PHE A 375 12.29 -0.98 3.68
N THR A 376 13.56 -0.81 4.01
CA THR A 376 14.14 0.50 4.33
C THR A 376 14.95 1.00 3.12
N ALA A 377 14.90 2.31 2.89
CA ALA A 377 15.65 2.95 1.81
C ALA A 377 17.15 2.67 1.96
N GLN A 378 17.81 2.34 0.83
CA GLN A 378 19.25 2.06 0.73
C GLN A 378 19.74 0.95 1.68
N SER A 379 18.86 0.09 2.13
CA SER A 379 19.18 -1.04 3.00
C SER A 379 19.34 -2.31 2.19
N SER A 380 20.26 -2.30 1.25
CA SER A 380 20.66 -3.49 0.50
C SER A 380 22.18 -3.61 0.44
N LEU A 381 22.64 -4.83 0.20
CA LEU A 381 24.04 -5.10 0.01
C LEU A 381 24.21 -6.38 -0.79
N ARG A 382 25.03 -6.35 -1.82
CA ARG A 382 25.56 -7.51 -2.48
C ARG A 382 26.95 -7.82 -1.93
N SER A 383 27.07 -8.94 -1.22
CA SER A 383 28.35 -9.35 -0.66
C SER A 383 29.35 -9.82 -1.73
N SER A 384 30.63 -9.83 -1.36
CA SER A 384 31.72 -10.37 -2.19
C SER A 384 31.50 -11.82 -2.61
N THR A 385 30.77 -12.60 -1.78
CA THR A 385 30.40 -14.00 -2.09
C THR A 385 29.21 -14.10 -3.06
N GLY A 386 28.51 -12.99 -3.31
CA GLY A 386 27.33 -12.92 -4.18
C GLY A 386 26.01 -13.17 -3.46
N LYS A 387 26.00 -13.25 -2.12
CA LYS A 387 24.77 -13.23 -1.34
C LYS A 387 24.19 -11.82 -1.34
N LEU A 388 22.87 -11.74 -1.36
CA LEU A 388 22.14 -10.49 -1.25
C LEU A 388 21.55 -10.34 0.15
N TYR A 389 21.61 -9.11 0.64
CA TYR A 389 21.09 -8.69 1.93
C TYR A 389 20.09 -7.57 1.69
N PHE A 390 18.92 -7.64 2.32
CA PHE A 390 17.90 -6.60 2.26
C PHE A 390 17.33 -6.35 3.64
N GLY A 391 17.46 -5.11 4.11
CA GLY A 391 16.97 -4.67 5.41
C GLY A 391 15.59 -4.03 5.33
N GLY A 392 14.84 -4.17 6.40
CA GLY A 392 13.50 -3.61 6.53
C GLY A 392 13.12 -3.34 7.99
N ILE A 393 11.83 -3.14 8.21
CA ILE A 393 11.29 -2.68 9.49
C ILE A 393 11.37 -3.69 10.65
N ASN A 394 11.58 -4.99 10.36
CA ASN A 394 11.60 -6.04 11.37
C ASN A 394 12.94 -6.79 11.44
N GLY A 395 13.94 -6.39 10.66
CA GLY A 395 15.22 -7.09 10.54
C GLY A 395 15.69 -7.11 9.09
N PHE A 396 16.55 -8.07 8.74
CA PHE A 396 17.03 -8.22 7.37
C PHE A 396 16.94 -9.66 6.89
N ASN A 397 16.83 -9.79 5.57
CA ASN A 397 16.91 -11.08 4.89
C ASN A 397 18.27 -11.26 4.21
N VAL A 398 18.74 -12.49 4.19
CA VAL A 398 19.95 -12.92 3.47
C VAL A 398 19.59 -14.09 2.57
N PHE A 399 20.06 -14.04 1.34
CA PHE A 399 19.81 -15.14 0.43
C PHE A 399 20.85 -15.21 -0.70
N GLU A 400 20.90 -16.35 -1.31
CA GLU A 400 21.73 -16.62 -2.48
C GLU A 400 20.83 -16.72 -3.70
N PRO A 401 20.91 -15.76 -4.65
CA PRO A 401 20.02 -15.74 -5.82
C PRO A 401 20.00 -17.02 -6.64
N GLY A 402 21.11 -17.72 -6.72
CA GLY A 402 21.23 -18.99 -7.46
C GLY A 402 20.42 -20.17 -6.86
N ARG A 403 19.88 -20.02 -5.65
CA ARG A 403 19.01 -21.04 -5.03
C ARG A 403 17.54 -20.91 -5.39
N PHE A 404 17.18 -19.85 -6.10
CA PHE A 404 15.79 -19.65 -6.52
C PHE A 404 15.55 -20.41 -7.83
N THR A 405 15.00 -21.59 -7.71
CA THR A 405 14.48 -22.37 -8.83
C THR A 405 12.97 -22.21 -8.89
N ASP A 406 12.44 -22.03 -10.08
CA ASP A 406 11.00 -21.97 -10.27
C ASP A 406 10.35 -23.29 -9.85
N ASN A 407 9.16 -23.21 -9.28
CA ASN A 407 8.34 -24.37 -9.02
C ASN A 407 7.78 -24.88 -10.34
N THR A 408 8.35 -25.97 -10.85
CA THR A 408 7.92 -26.59 -12.11
C THR A 408 6.75 -27.56 -11.95
N TYR A 409 6.22 -27.70 -10.74
CA TYR A 409 5.09 -28.58 -10.48
C TYR A 409 3.83 -28.06 -11.18
N LEU A 410 3.20 -28.93 -11.96
CA LEU A 410 1.94 -28.67 -12.64
C LEU A 410 0.78 -29.14 -11.75
N PRO A 411 0.05 -28.25 -11.09
CA PRO A 411 -0.96 -28.66 -10.12
C PRO A 411 -2.18 -29.28 -10.80
N PRO A 412 -2.67 -30.42 -10.31
CA PRO A 412 -3.97 -30.91 -10.74
C PRO A 412 -5.08 -29.97 -10.24
N VAL A 413 -6.03 -29.69 -11.10
CA VAL A 413 -7.17 -28.80 -10.80
C VAL A 413 -8.43 -29.64 -10.61
N TYR A 414 -9.17 -29.32 -9.56
CA TYR A 414 -10.44 -29.96 -9.26
C TYR A 414 -11.53 -28.93 -9.03
N VAL A 415 -12.71 -29.21 -9.55
CA VAL A 415 -13.94 -28.52 -9.14
C VAL A 415 -14.40 -29.16 -7.83
N THR A 416 -14.41 -28.37 -6.77
CA THR A 416 -14.61 -28.87 -5.41
C THR A 416 -16.04 -28.75 -4.94
N ASP A 417 -16.73 -27.72 -5.37
CA ASP A 417 -18.07 -27.42 -4.86
C ASP A 417 -18.83 -26.50 -5.82
N ILE A 418 -20.14 -26.47 -5.66
CA ILE A 418 -21.03 -25.48 -6.25
C ILE A 418 -21.95 -24.92 -5.17
N SER A 419 -22.01 -23.63 -5.06
CA SER A 419 -22.83 -22.91 -4.09
C SER A 419 -23.91 -22.08 -4.78
N PHE A 420 -25.04 -21.91 -4.11
CA PHE A 420 -26.20 -21.17 -4.60
C PHE A 420 -26.47 -19.99 -3.66
N PRO A 421 -26.86 -18.81 -4.18
CA PRO A 421 -27.06 -17.60 -3.37
C PRO A 421 -28.09 -17.74 -2.24
N TYR A 422 -29.03 -18.65 -2.43
CA TYR A 422 -30.19 -18.82 -1.51
C TYR A 422 -30.22 -20.18 -0.79
N LEU A 423 -29.23 -21.06 -1.00
CA LEU A 423 -29.14 -22.37 -0.37
C LEU A 423 -27.85 -22.44 0.45
N THR A 424 -28.02 -22.35 1.76
CA THR A 424 -26.89 -22.39 2.70
C THR A 424 -26.65 -23.77 3.32
N ASN A 425 -27.66 -24.66 3.20
CA ASN A 425 -27.58 -25.99 3.78
C ASN A 425 -26.94 -26.98 2.81
N GLU A 426 -25.79 -27.52 3.20
CA GLU A 426 -25.02 -28.49 2.40
C GLU A 426 -25.80 -29.77 2.05
N GLN A 427 -26.68 -30.22 2.94
CA GLN A 427 -27.53 -31.38 2.68
C GLN A 427 -28.60 -31.11 1.61
N GLU A 428 -29.12 -29.89 1.56
CA GLU A 428 -30.05 -29.46 0.51
C GLU A 428 -29.37 -29.37 -0.84
N VAL A 429 -28.16 -28.85 -0.87
CA VAL A 429 -27.32 -28.80 -2.09
C VAL A 429 -27.04 -30.21 -2.62
N LYS A 430 -26.61 -31.13 -1.76
CA LYS A 430 -26.38 -32.55 -2.14
C LYS A 430 -27.62 -33.23 -2.69
N ARG A 431 -28.81 -32.97 -2.08
CA ARG A 431 -30.09 -33.49 -2.58
C ARG A 431 -30.47 -32.88 -3.94
N LEU A 432 -30.20 -31.56 -4.09
CA LEU A 432 -30.49 -30.86 -5.35
C LEU A 432 -29.65 -31.43 -6.49
N LEU A 433 -28.37 -31.65 -6.26
CA LEU A 433 -27.43 -32.11 -7.28
C LEU A 433 -27.53 -33.61 -7.57
N ARG A 434 -28.20 -34.42 -6.74
CA ARG A 434 -28.33 -35.88 -6.87
C ARG A 434 -27.02 -36.59 -7.15
N LEU A 435 -25.94 -36.17 -6.43
CA LEU A 435 -24.60 -36.72 -6.65
C LEU A 435 -24.45 -38.09 -5.94
N ASP A 436 -24.16 -39.12 -6.69
CA ASP A 436 -23.81 -40.46 -6.19
C ASP A 436 -22.31 -40.57 -5.83
N LYS A 437 -21.48 -39.59 -6.24
CA LYS A 437 -20.02 -39.53 -6.05
C LYS A 437 -19.64 -38.19 -5.40
N PRO A 438 -18.45 -38.12 -4.77
CA PRO A 438 -17.92 -36.84 -4.33
C PRO A 438 -17.83 -35.84 -5.49
N PHE A 439 -18.04 -34.56 -5.23
CA PHE A 439 -18.18 -33.53 -6.27
C PHE A 439 -16.97 -33.47 -7.23
N TYR A 440 -15.74 -33.59 -6.70
CA TYR A 440 -14.51 -33.59 -7.50
C TYR A 440 -14.35 -34.78 -8.47
N LYS A 441 -15.25 -35.77 -8.41
CA LYS A 441 -15.33 -36.91 -9.33
C LYS A 441 -16.57 -36.85 -10.22
N ALA A 442 -17.35 -35.80 -10.13
CA ALA A 442 -18.55 -35.65 -10.93
C ALA A 442 -18.19 -35.08 -12.31
N ASP A 443 -18.59 -35.79 -13.35
CA ASP A 443 -18.40 -35.34 -14.73
C ASP A 443 -19.57 -34.45 -15.21
N LYS A 444 -20.77 -34.64 -14.63
CA LYS A 444 -21.99 -33.96 -15.04
C LYS A 444 -22.88 -33.68 -13.82
N ILE A 445 -23.43 -32.47 -13.77
CA ILE A 445 -24.45 -32.09 -12.78
C ILE A 445 -25.71 -31.58 -13.49
N GLN A 446 -26.86 -31.73 -12.83
CA GLN A 446 -28.11 -31.29 -13.37
C GLN A 446 -28.78 -30.31 -12.40
N LEU A 447 -29.09 -29.10 -12.87
CA LEU A 447 -29.70 -28.04 -12.10
C LEU A 447 -31.10 -27.75 -12.57
N PRO A 448 -32.09 -27.59 -11.67
CA PRO A 448 -33.38 -27.06 -12.03
C PRO A 448 -33.25 -25.57 -12.41
N TYR A 449 -34.15 -25.09 -13.25
CA TYR A 449 -34.14 -23.70 -13.72
C TYR A 449 -34.17 -22.67 -12.57
N ALA A 450 -34.80 -22.99 -11.46
CA ALA A 450 -34.88 -22.14 -10.27
C ALA A 450 -33.48 -21.86 -9.65
N ASN A 451 -32.49 -22.72 -9.95
CA ASN A 451 -31.14 -22.64 -9.42
C ASN A 451 -30.15 -22.34 -10.56
N ASN A 452 -30.50 -21.47 -11.49
CA ASN A 452 -29.71 -21.07 -12.65
C ASN A 452 -28.67 -19.99 -12.34
N SER A 453 -28.54 -19.60 -11.08
CA SER A 453 -27.50 -18.73 -10.56
C SER A 453 -26.69 -19.47 -9.52
N PHE A 454 -25.41 -19.63 -9.74
CA PHE A 454 -24.53 -20.44 -8.90
C PHE A 454 -23.08 -19.93 -8.98
N THR A 455 -22.31 -20.34 -7.98
CA THR A 455 -20.87 -20.11 -7.95
C THR A 455 -20.15 -21.46 -7.92
N VAL A 456 -19.34 -21.73 -8.90
CA VAL A 456 -18.45 -22.89 -8.97
C VAL A 456 -17.18 -22.59 -8.20
N ARG A 457 -16.77 -23.46 -7.28
CA ARG A 457 -15.52 -23.39 -6.56
C ARG A 457 -14.56 -24.45 -7.07
N PHE A 458 -13.34 -24.08 -7.29
CA PHE A 458 -12.29 -24.96 -7.81
C PHE A 458 -11.00 -24.73 -7.03
N VAL A 459 -10.06 -25.66 -7.14
CA VAL A 459 -8.75 -25.59 -6.48
C VAL A 459 -7.67 -26.21 -7.35
N ALA A 460 -6.55 -25.53 -7.44
CA ALA A 460 -5.30 -26.11 -7.92
C ALA A 460 -4.54 -26.64 -6.69
N LEU A 461 -4.16 -27.92 -6.72
CA LEU A 461 -3.45 -28.54 -5.61
C LEU A 461 -1.95 -28.22 -5.70
N SER A 462 -1.61 -26.97 -5.44
CA SER A 462 -0.27 -26.47 -5.19
C SER A 462 -0.30 -25.75 -3.84
N TYR A 463 0.52 -26.25 -2.92
CA TYR A 463 0.53 -25.81 -1.53
C TYR A 463 1.75 -24.95 -1.19
N GLU A 464 2.62 -24.70 -2.16
CA GLU A 464 3.84 -23.90 -1.94
C GLU A 464 3.49 -22.44 -1.58
N ASP A 465 2.64 -21.79 -2.38
CA ASP A 465 1.97 -20.55 -2.05
C ASP A 465 0.57 -20.50 -2.69
N PRO A 466 -0.46 -21.02 -2.02
CA PRO A 466 -1.80 -21.12 -2.56
C PRO A 466 -2.43 -19.76 -2.94
N HIS A 467 -1.97 -18.66 -2.32
CA HIS A 467 -2.49 -17.31 -2.60
C HIS A 467 -2.01 -16.77 -3.94
N ARG A 468 -0.91 -17.31 -4.47
CA ARG A 468 -0.38 -16.95 -5.80
C ARG A 468 -0.89 -17.84 -6.91
N ASN A 469 -1.55 -18.92 -6.62
CA ASN A 469 -2.17 -19.75 -7.63
C ASN A 469 -3.10 -18.89 -8.48
N ARG A 470 -3.00 -19.04 -9.80
CA ARG A 470 -3.85 -18.35 -10.75
C ARG A 470 -4.75 -19.34 -11.44
N TYR A 471 -5.87 -18.85 -11.86
CA TYR A 471 -6.89 -19.66 -12.53
C TYR A 471 -7.30 -19.01 -13.83
N THR A 472 -7.62 -19.85 -14.80
CA THR A 472 -8.35 -19.41 -15.98
C THR A 472 -9.50 -20.36 -16.19
N TYR A 473 -10.67 -19.82 -16.43
CA TYR A 473 -11.89 -20.62 -16.57
C TYR A 473 -12.75 -20.10 -17.72
N MET A 474 -13.62 -20.95 -18.20
CA MET A 474 -14.55 -20.62 -19.28
C MET A 474 -15.79 -21.50 -19.16
N LEU A 475 -16.97 -20.92 -19.24
CA LEU A 475 -18.22 -21.64 -19.44
C LEU A 475 -18.57 -21.60 -20.92
N LYS A 476 -18.30 -22.71 -21.63
CA LYS A 476 -18.61 -22.82 -23.05
C LYS A 476 -20.10 -22.60 -23.33
N GLY A 477 -20.40 -21.74 -24.26
CA GLY A 477 -21.75 -21.33 -24.61
C GLY A 477 -22.19 -20.00 -23.98
N ILE A 478 -21.41 -19.48 -23.01
CA ILE A 478 -21.64 -18.19 -22.34
C ILE A 478 -20.41 -17.27 -22.54
N ASP A 479 -19.24 -17.73 -22.10
CA ASP A 479 -18.01 -16.95 -22.18
C ASP A 479 -17.41 -17.04 -23.60
N LYS A 480 -16.99 -15.93 -24.13
CA LYS A 480 -16.35 -15.85 -25.46
C LYS A 480 -14.87 -16.20 -25.40
N GLU A 481 -14.24 -15.89 -24.27
CA GLU A 481 -12.79 -16.03 -24.03
C GLU A 481 -12.55 -16.59 -22.63
N TRP A 482 -11.33 -17.06 -22.38
CA TRP A 482 -10.91 -17.50 -21.07
C TRP A 482 -10.84 -16.32 -20.09
N ILE A 483 -11.48 -16.47 -18.93
CA ILE A 483 -11.47 -15.46 -17.86
C ILE A 483 -10.31 -15.78 -16.92
N HIS A 484 -9.39 -14.84 -16.79
CA HIS A 484 -8.28 -14.94 -15.84
C HIS A 484 -8.70 -14.42 -14.46
N SER A 485 -8.39 -15.18 -13.42
CA SER A 485 -8.78 -14.86 -12.04
C SER A 485 -7.69 -15.26 -11.04
N SER A 486 -7.54 -14.43 -10.01
CA SER A 486 -6.80 -14.79 -8.80
C SER A 486 -7.66 -15.53 -7.77
N ASN A 487 -8.99 -15.48 -7.94
CA ASN A 487 -9.93 -16.16 -7.06
C ASN A 487 -10.22 -17.56 -7.56
N ASN A 488 -10.48 -18.47 -6.65
CA ASN A 488 -10.81 -19.86 -6.90
C ASN A 488 -12.33 -20.10 -7.08
N THR A 489 -13.05 -19.07 -7.52
CA THR A 489 -14.49 -19.11 -7.71
C THR A 489 -14.91 -18.46 -9.02
N ALA A 490 -15.88 -19.03 -9.69
CA ALA A 490 -16.55 -18.49 -10.88
C ALA A 490 -18.04 -18.38 -10.63
N SER A 491 -18.59 -17.19 -10.73
CA SER A 491 -20.01 -16.92 -10.47
C SER A 491 -20.74 -16.63 -11.77
N TYR A 492 -21.82 -17.36 -11.97
CA TYR A 492 -22.72 -17.17 -13.09
C TYR A 492 -24.14 -16.93 -12.60
N THR A 493 -24.81 -15.96 -13.19
CA THR A 493 -26.14 -15.54 -12.77
C THR A 493 -27.12 -15.61 -13.94
N ASN A 494 -28.33 -16.11 -13.63
CA ASN A 494 -29.45 -16.13 -14.55
C ASN A 494 -29.15 -16.80 -15.92
N LEU A 495 -28.50 -17.96 -15.87
CA LEU A 495 -28.20 -18.71 -17.07
C LEU A 495 -29.47 -19.27 -17.73
N PRO A 496 -29.57 -19.23 -19.06
CA PRO A 496 -30.64 -19.91 -19.78
C PRO A 496 -30.64 -21.43 -19.55
N ALA A 497 -31.76 -22.09 -19.81
CA ALA A 497 -31.77 -23.53 -19.85
C ALA A 497 -30.94 -24.04 -21.03
N GLY A 498 -30.07 -25.03 -20.76
CA GLY A 498 -29.13 -25.56 -21.76
C GLY A 498 -28.08 -26.47 -21.11
N GLU A 499 -27.17 -26.97 -21.93
CA GLU A 499 -26.01 -27.75 -21.53
C GLU A 499 -24.76 -26.89 -21.69
N TYR A 500 -23.99 -26.81 -20.65
CA TYR A 500 -22.78 -25.99 -20.57
C TYR A 500 -21.61 -26.86 -20.12
N GLU A 501 -20.44 -26.62 -20.70
CA GLU A 501 -19.21 -27.23 -20.25
C GLU A 501 -18.37 -26.17 -19.53
N PHE A 502 -18.25 -26.30 -18.20
CA PHE A 502 -17.35 -25.49 -17.40
C PHE A 502 -15.94 -26.08 -17.48
N LEU A 503 -14.98 -25.28 -17.90
CA LEU A 503 -13.56 -25.63 -18.00
C LEU A 503 -12.76 -24.74 -17.05
N VAL A 504 -11.82 -25.32 -16.36
CA VAL A 504 -10.90 -24.56 -15.52
C VAL A 504 -9.49 -25.12 -15.57
N CYS A 505 -8.52 -24.25 -15.75
CA CYS A 505 -7.11 -24.52 -15.60
C CYS A 505 -6.59 -23.73 -14.39
N GLY A 506 -5.52 -24.23 -13.80
CA GLY A 506 -4.84 -23.55 -12.70
C GLY A 506 -3.35 -23.54 -12.91
N SER A 507 -2.69 -22.57 -12.34
CA SER A 507 -1.24 -22.52 -12.25
C SER A 507 -0.78 -22.72 -10.80
N ASN A 508 0.48 -23.06 -10.64
CA ASN A 508 1.17 -22.94 -9.36
C ASN A 508 1.53 -21.48 -9.07
N ASN A 509 2.25 -21.25 -7.98
CA ASN A 509 2.75 -19.94 -7.54
C ASN A 509 3.70 -19.25 -8.52
N ASP A 510 4.38 -20.01 -9.39
CA ASP A 510 5.34 -19.51 -10.39
C ASP A 510 4.76 -19.50 -11.81
N HIS A 511 3.42 -19.51 -11.90
CA HIS A 511 2.66 -19.39 -13.15
C HIS A 511 2.86 -20.53 -14.16
N HIS A 512 3.29 -21.73 -13.70
CA HIS A 512 3.28 -22.93 -14.53
C HIS A 512 1.85 -23.49 -14.56
N TRP A 513 1.26 -23.44 -15.73
CA TRP A 513 -0.14 -23.81 -15.98
C TRP A 513 -0.30 -25.30 -16.24
N ASN A 514 -1.33 -25.89 -15.64
CA ASN A 514 -1.74 -27.24 -16.03
C ASN A 514 -2.42 -27.17 -17.41
N GLU A 515 -1.86 -27.89 -18.39
CA GLU A 515 -2.37 -27.94 -19.76
C GLU A 515 -3.72 -28.66 -19.87
N LYS A 516 -4.03 -29.55 -18.92
CA LYS A 516 -5.27 -30.32 -18.92
C LYS A 516 -6.32 -29.60 -18.07
N ALA A 517 -7.28 -28.97 -18.73
CA ALA A 517 -8.41 -28.36 -18.05
C ALA A 517 -9.25 -29.41 -17.29
N ALA A 518 -9.63 -29.09 -16.08
CA ALA A 518 -10.71 -29.83 -15.41
C ALA A 518 -12.05 -29.41 -16.02
N SER A 519 -12.90 -30.36 -16.33
CA SER A 519 -14.19 -30.12 -16.97
C SER A 519 -15.35 -30.60 -16.09
N LEU A 520 -16.44 -29.82 -16.10
CA LEU A 520 -17.70 -30.19 -15.46
C LEU A 520 -18.85 -29.80 -16.38
N TRP A 521 -19.67 -30.78 -16.75
CA TRP A 521 -20.88 -30.54 -17.50
C TRP A 521 -22.01 -30.07 -16.58
N ILE A 522 -22.61 -28.91 -16.89
CA ILE A 522 -23.69 -28.30 -16.14
C ILE A 522 -24.93 -28.24 -17.04
N VAL A 523 -25.97 -28.99 -16.67
CA VAL A 523 -27.21 -29.04 -17.41
C VAL A 523 -28.29 -28.31 -16.65
N ILE A 524 -28.74 -27.19 -17.18
CA ILE A 524 -29.87 -26.43 -16.61
C ILE A 524 -31.17 -26.89 -17.31
N THR A 525 -32.02 -27.56 -16.56
CA THR A 525 -33.29 -28.02 -17.11
C THR A 525 -34.23 -26.85 -17.41
N PRO A 526 -34.96 -26.91 -18.51
CA PRO A 526 -35.92 -25.85 -18.84
C PRO A 526 -37.00 -25.72 -17.74
N PRO A 527 -37.47 -24.50 -17.47
CA PRO A 527 -38.57 -24.30 -16.53
C PRO A 527 -39.81 -25.00 -17.01
N TRP A 528 -40.64 -25.42 -16.05
CA TRP A 528 -41.85 -26.20 -16.36
C TRP A 528 -42.75 -25.52 -17.42
N TRP A 529 -42.73 -24.17 -17.43
CA TRP A 529 -43.49 -23.38 -18.42
C TRP A 529 -42.87 -23.33 -19.82
N ARG A 530 -41.68 -23.87 -20.04
CA ARG A 530 -41.03 -24.06 -21.35
C ARG A 530 -40.92 -25.53 -21.76
N THR A 531 -41.58 -26.42 -21.07
CA THR A 531 -41.65 -27.82 -21.45
C THR A 531 -42.71 -28.01 -22.57
N SER A 532 -42.57 -29.10 -23.34
CA SER A 532 -43.52 -29.43 -24.41
C SER A 532 -44.94 -29.50 -23.87
N VAL A 533 -45.14 -30.00 -22.65
CA VAL A 533 -46.41 -30.04 -21.97
C VAL A 533 -46.94 -28.62 -21.68
N ALA A 534 -46.06 -27.71 -21.22
CA ALA A 534 -46.47 -26.34 -20.94
C ALA A 534 -46.85 -25.61 -22.23
N TYR A 535 -46.11 -25.80 -23.34
CA TYR A 535 -46.50 -25.24 -24.65
C TYR A 535 -47.86 -25.79 -25.12
N PHE A 536 -48.09 -27.10 -24.95
CA PHE A 536 -49.40 -27.68 -25.24
C PHE A 536 -50.50 -27.03 -24.36
N MET A 537 -50.24 -26.83 -23.09
CA MET A 537 -51.16 -26.15 -22.18
C MET A 537 -51.38 -24.67 -22.57
N TYR A 538 -50.31 -23.99 -23.01
CA TYR A 538 -50.42 -22.59 -23.49
C TYR A 538 -51.24 -22.49 -24.79
N ILE A 539 -51.05 -23.44 -25.71
CA ILE A 539 -51.86 -23.51 -26.93
C ILE A 539 -53.30 -23.75 -26.56
N LEU A 540 -53.54 -24.69 -25.67
CA LEU A 540 -54.91 -25.00 -25.18
C LEU A 540 -55.51 -23.77 -24.48
N LEU A 541 -54.78 -23.13 -23.58
CA LEU A 541 -55.19 -21.92 -22.88
C LEU A 541 -55.41 -20.74 -23.85
N PHE A 542 -54.54 -20.62 -24.85
CA PHE A 542 -54.68 -19.60 -25.90
C PHE A 542 -55.96 -19.83 -26.71
N LEU A 543 -56.24 -21.07 -27.12
CA LEU A 543 -57.47 -21.42 -27.80
C LEU A 543 -58.71 -21.16 -26.93
N CYS A 544 -58.64 -21.54 -25.64
CA CYS A 544 -59.71 -21.27 -24.70
C CYS A 544 -59.92 -19.78 -24.47
N THR A 545 -58.79 -19.01 -24.27
CA THR A 545 -58.83 -17.55 -24.12
C THR A 545 -59.25 -16.84 -25.40
N ALA A 546 -58.79 -17.30 -26.55
CA ALA A 546 -59.23 -16.77 -27.83
C ALA A 546 -60.73 -16.97 -28.05
N CYS A 547 -61.27 -18.17 -27.72
CA CYS A 547 -62.69 -18.44 -27.72
C CYS A 547 -63.43 -17.56 -26.69
N TYR A 548 -62.88 -17.42 -25.47
CA TYR A 548 -63.46 -16.56 -24.43
C TYR A 548 -63.42 -15.08 -24.80
N ILE A 549 -62.24 -14.61 -25.34
CA ILE A 549 -62.09 -13.23 -25.84
C ILE A 549 -63.02 -12.98 -27.03
N GLY A 550 -63.09 -13.92 -27.97
CA GLY A 550 -64.01 -13.83 -29.07
C GLY A 550 -65.47 -13.71 -28.58
N TRP A 551 -65.83 -14.50 -27.57
CA TRP A 551 -67.14 -14.42 -26.92
C TRP A 551 -67.32 -13.08 -26.14
N ARG A 552 -66.31 -12.66 -25.36
CA ARG A 552 -66.29 -11.37 -24.65
C ARG A 552 -66.14 -10.16 -25.55
N TRP A 553 -65.37 -10.28 -26.65
CA TRP A 553 -65.28 -9.24 -27.64
C TRP A 553 -66.60 -8.94 -28.28
N ASN A 554 -67.34 -9.99 -28.56
CA ASN A 554 -68.72 -9.85 -29.06
C ASN A 554 -69.66 -9.16 -28.04
N LEU A 555 -69.37 -9.39 -26.75
CA LEU A 555 -70.04 -8.64 -25.67
C LEU A 555 -69.48 -7.25 -25.41
N TYR A 556 -68.15 -7.01 -25.67
CA TYR A 556 -67.42 -5.81 -25.27
C TYR A 556 -67.36 -4.70 -26.37
N VAL A 557 -67.45 -5.07 -27.62
CA VAL A 557 -67.59 -4.09 -28.71
C VAL A 557 -68.82 -3.18 -28.51
N LYS A 558 -69.73 -3.59 -27.66
CA LYS A 558 -70.90 -2.77 -27.25
C LYS A 558 -70.63 -1.80 -26.07
N ARG A 559 -69.50 -1.87 -25.44
CA ARG A 559 -69.32 -1.09 -24.18
C ARG A 559 -68.04 -0.27 -24.11
N LYS A 560 -67.34 0.10 -25.15
CA LYS A 560 -66.12 0.88 -24.95
C LYS A 560 -65.89 2.01 -25.93
N TYR A 561 -65.78 3.15 -25.39
CA TYR A 561 -64.84 4.23 -25.67
C TYR A 561 -64.93 5.27 -24.55
N LYS A 562 -64.34 5.00 -23.39
CA LYS A 562 -63.99 6.09 -22.44
C LYS A 562 -63.15 5.55 -21.29
N ARG A 563 -62.06 6.16 -21.10
CA ARG A 563 -61.09 6.08 -19.97
C ARG A 563 -59.88 5.20 -20.19
N ARG A 564 -58.85 5.81 -20.57
CA ARG A 564 -57.49 5.60 -20.10
C ARG A 564 -56.52 6.54 -20.77
N MET A 565 -56.01 7.48 -20.06
CA MET A 565 -54.74 8.17 -20.37
C MET A 565 -54.25 9.11 -19.26
N GLU A 566 -54.24 8.72 -18.01
CA GLU A 566 -53.71 9.65 -16.98
C GLU A 566 -52.80 9.11 -15.91
N ASP A 567 -52.69 7.78 -15.72
CA ASP A 567 -51.98 7.33 -14.50
C ASP A 567 -50.58 6.72 -14.64
N TYR A 568 -49.97 6.75 -15.79
CA TYR A 568 -48.74 5.97 -16.00
C TYR A 568 -47.42 6.76 -15.91
N GLN A 569 -47.41 8.08 -15.79
CA GLN A 569 -46.17 8.87 -15.82
C GLN A 569 -45.54 9.19 -14.46
N VAL A 570 -46.25 9.12 -13.36
CA VAL A 570 -45.76 9.62 -12.05
C VAL A 570 -44.96 8.59 -11.24
N ALA A 571 -45.12 7.31 -11.52
CA ALA A 571 -44.51 6.28 -10.68
C ALA A 571 -43.02 5.99 -10.95
N LYS A 572 -42.55 6.24 -12.15
CA LYS A 572 -41.21 5.82 -12.60
C LYS A 572 -40.04 6.70 -12.15
N GLU A 573 -40.31 7.98 -11.86
CA GLU A 573 -39.24 8.90 -11.47
C GLU A 573 -38.80 8.79 -10.00
N LYS A 574 -39.68 8.32 -9.13
CA LYS A 574 -39.40 8.24 -7.68
C LYS A 574 -38.42 7.13 -7.26
N GLU A 575 -38.36 6.07 -8.03
CA GLU A 575 -37.57 4.86 -7.66
C GLU A 575 -36.08 5.01 -7.96
N MET A 576 -35.76 5.77 -9.03
CA MET A 576 -34.37 5.97 -9.46
C MET A 576 -33.58 6.92 -8.54
N TYR A 577 -34.27 7.83 -7.88
CA TYR A 577 -33.64 8.79 -6.95
C TYR A 577 -33.20 8.14 -5.62
N LYS A 578 -33.99 7.20 -5.10
CA LYS A 578 -33.68 6.54 -3.83
C LYS A 578 -32.43 5.65 -3.88
N SER A 579 -32.19 5.01 -5.01
CA SER A 579 -31.04 4.11 -5.16
C SER A 579 -29.69 4.86 -5.19
N LYS A 580 -29.69 6.05 -5.80
CA LYS A 580 -28.50 6.88 -5.94
C LYS A 580 -28.01 7.44 -4.59
N ILE A 581 -28.96 7.78 -3.72
CA ILE A 581 -28.68 8.33 -2.39
C ILE A 581 -28.08 7.27 -1.45
N ASN A 582 -28.63 6.07 -1.43
CA ASN A 582 -28.14 5.00 -0.56
C ASN A 582 -26.71 4.55 -0.94
N PHE A 583 -26.36 4.56 -2.22
CA PHE A 583 -25.02 4.25 -2.69
C PHE A 583 -23.98 5.25 -2.15
N PHE A 584 -24.26 6.55 -2.22
CA PHE A 584 -23.34 7.59 -1.73
C PHE A 584 -23.16 7.58 -0.21
N ILE A 585 -24.22 7.29 0.53
CA ILE A 585 -24.15 7.19 2.01
C ILE A 585 -23.24 6.04 2.44
N SER A 586 -23.36 4.88 1.79
CA SER A 586 -22.52 3.71 2.05
C SER A 586 -21.05 3.98 1.75
N LEU A 587 -20.75 4.60 0.63
CA LEU A 587 -19.39 4.90 0.17
C LEU A 587 -18.64 5.87 1.12
N VAL A 588 -19.37 6.83 1.66
CA VAL A 588 -18.80 7.81 2.61
C VAL A 588 -18.56 7.17 3.99
N HIS A 589 -19.39 6.23 4.42
CA HIS A 589 -19.15 5.45 5.64
C HIS A 589 -17.91 4.57 5.52
N GLU A 590 -17.68 3.95 4.36
CA GLU A 590 -16.50 3.14 4.09
C GLU A 590 -15.19 3.95 4.01
N ILE A 591 -15.26 5.22 3.63
CA ILE A 591 -14.10 6.13 3.64
C ILE A 591 -13.79 6.62 5.06
N ARG A 592 -14.81 6.85 5.90
CA ARG A 592 -14.63 7.34 7.27
C ARG A 592 -13.90 6.33 8.16
N THR A 593 -14.22 5.04 8.00
CA THR A 593 -13.68 3.98 8.85
C THR A 593 -12.16 3.84 8.75
N PRO A 594 -11.53 3.69 7.56
CA PRO A 594 -10.07 3.61 7.46
C PRO A 594 -9.36 4.90 7.87
N LEU A 595 -9.96 6.07 7.62
CA LEU A 595 -9.39 7.34 8.04
C LEU A 595 -9.38 7.51 9.56
N SER A 596 -10.41 7.03 10.25
CA SER A 596 -10.45 7.02 11.72
C SER A 596 -9.42 6.05 12.32
N LEU A 597 -9.18 4.91 11.65
CA LEU A 597 -8.16 3.93 12.06
C LEU A 597 -6.71 4.42 11.84
N ILE A 598 -6.49 5.38 10.96
CA ILE A 598 -5.18 6.04 10.79
C ILE A 598 -4.97 7.05 11.92
N ARG A 599 -6.01 7.76 12.32
CA ARG A 599 -5.93 8.80 13.35
C ARG A 599 -5.59 8.25 14.75
N ILE A 600 -6.20 7.11 15.14
CA ILE A 600 -6.03 6.54 16.49
C ILE A 600 -4.58 6.13 16.79
N PRO A 601 -3.85 5.41 15.92
CA PRO A 601 -2.43 5.13 16.11
C PRO A 601 -1.56 6.38 16.10
N LEU A 602 -1.94 7.37 15.32
CA LEU A 602 -1.22 8.65 15.17
C LEU A 602 -1.32 9.50 16.44
N GLU A 603 -2.50 9.53 17.08
CA GLU A 603 -2.69 10.17 18.38
C GLU A 603 -1.85 9.46 19.48
N LYS A 604 -1.78 8.12 19.47
CA LYS A 604 -0.95 7.34 20.40
C LYS A 604 0.55 7.59 20.23
N LEU A 605 1.05 7.72 19.02
CA LEU A 605 2.44 8.07 18.73
C LEU A 605 2.78 9.50 19.19
N ARG A 606 1.79 10.39 19.22
CA ARG A 606 1.95 11.76 19.70
C ARG A 606 2.03 11.84 21.24
N GLU A 607 1.36 10.94 21.94
CA GLU A 607 1.36 10.88 23.40
C GLU A 607 2.63 10.24 23.98
N GLU A 608 3.30 9.36 23.23
CA GLU A 608 4.48 8.61 23.70
C GLU A 608 5.85 9.29 23.42
N GLU A 609 5.93 10.37 22.62
CA GLU A 609 7.20 10.94 22.17
C GLU A 609 7.36 12.43 22.49
N LYS A 610 8.22 12.73 23.45
CA LYS A 610 8.59 14.10 23.85
C LYS A 610 9.61 14.82 22.96
N GLU A 611 9.90 14.40 21.74
CA GLU A 611 10.88 15.07 20.88
C GLU A 611 10.19 16.02 19.88
N GLU A 612 10.48 17.31 19.99
CA GLU A 612 9.91 18.42 19.18
C GLU A 612 9.87 18.20 17.66
N ARG A 613 10.77 17.40 17.12
CA ARG A 613 10.81 17.13 15.66
C ARG A 613 9.85 16.02 15.22
N LYS A 614 9.65 15.00 16.03
CA LYS A 614 8.67 13.96 15.81
C LYS A 614 7.25 14.53 15.89
N GLU A 615 7.04 15.47 16.81
CA GLU A 615 5.78 16.19 16.96
C GLU A 615 5.41 16.99 15.71
N LYS A 616 6.37 17.58 15.00
CA LYS A 616 6.12 18.35 13.77
C LYS A 616 5.66 17.46 12.62
N TYR A 617 6.23 16.28 12.42
CA TYR A 617 5.79 15.35 11.37
C TYR A 617 4.46 14.68 11.72
N LEU A 618 4.27 14.28 12.95
CA LEU A 618 3.00 13.78 13.46
C LEU A 618 1.90 14.82 13.35
N SER A 619 2.19 16.08 13.65
CA SER A 619 1.27 17.21 13.46
C SER A 619 0.87 17.42 12.00
N VAL A 620 1.80 17.26 11.05
CA VAL A 620 1.49 17.36 9.61
C VAL A 620 0.61 16.21 9.16
N MET A 621 0.87 15.00 9.62
CA MET A 621 0.04 13.83 9.30
C MET A 621 -1.35 13.97 9.92
N ASP A 622 -1.45 14.41 11.18
CA ASP A 622 -2.72 14.66 11.85
C ASP A 622 -3.54 15.75 11.14
N LYS A 623 -2.90 16.82 10.70
CA LYS A 623 -3.54 17.86 9.89
C LYS A 623 -4.13 17.32 8.58
N ASN A 624 -3.40 16.47 7.86
CA ASN A 624 -3.89 15.90 6.60
C ASN A 624 -5.00 14.88 6.79
N VAL A 625 -4.92 14.06 7.83
CA VAL A 625 -5.99 13.13 8.20
C VAL A 625 -7.25 13.90 8.63
N ASN A 626 -7.09 14.94 9.45
CA ASN A 626 -8.20 15.78 9.86
C ASN A 626 -8.84 16.53 8.68
N TYR A 627 -8.03 16.95 7.71
CA TYR A 627 -8.51 17.58 6.48
C TYR A 627 -9.35 16.61 5.63
N LEU A 628 -8.89 15.36 5.43
CA LEU A 628 -9.63 14.33 4.72
C LEU A 628 -10.94 13.95 5.42
N LEU A 629 -10.90 13.83 6.75
CA LEU A 629 -12.10 13.63 7.56
C LEU A 629 -13.08 14.81 7.43
N GLY A 630 -12.57 16.02 7.35
CA GLY A 630 -13.37 17.25 7.10
C GLY A 630 -14.10 17.18 5.77
N ILE A 631 -13.43 16.81 4.68
CA ILE A 631 -14.03 16.67 3.34
C ILE A 631 -15.12 15.60 3.33
N THR A 632 -14.86 14.45 3.91
CA THR A 632 -15.84 13.35 3.94
C THR A 632 -17.08 13.73 4.76
N ASN A 633 -16.88 14.45 5.85
CA ASN A 633 -17.99 14.97 6.67
C ASN A 633 -18.80 16.04 5.93
N GLN A 634 -18.14 16.95 5.22
CA GLN A 634 -18.82 17.95 4.40
C GLN A 634 -19.66 17.31 3.29
N LEU A 635 -19.15 16.27 2.64
CA LEU A 635 -19.89 15.54 1.61
C LEU A 635 -21.11 14.81 2.19
N LEU A 636 -20.98 14.21 3.37
CA LEU A 636 -22.08 13.56 4.09
C LEU A 636 -23.16 14.57 4.52
N ASP A 637 -22.74 15.71 5.08
CA ASP A 637 -23.64 16.77 5.51
C ASP A 637 -24.38 17.37 4.29
N PHE A 638 -23.69 17.53 3.15
CA PHE A 638 -24.29 17.95 1.89
C PHE A 638 -25.33 16.94 1.37
N GLN A 639 -25.03 15.65 1.43
CA GLN A 639 -25.95 14.59 1.01
C GLN A 639 -27.20 14.50 1.91
N LYS A 640 -27.02 14.63 3.22
CA LYS A 640 -28.15 14.68 4.16
C LYS A 640 -29.06 15.86 3.89
N MET A 641 -28.50 16.96 3.47
CA MET A 641 -29.25 18.15 3.14
C MET A 641 -30.01 18.02 1.81
N GLU A 642 -29.37 17.51 0.76
CA GLU A 642 -30.01 17.25 -0.55
C GLU A 642 -31.14 16.23 -0.44
N SER A 643 -31.02 15.29 0.51
CA SER A 643 -32.07 14.31 0.84
C SER A 643 -33.17 14.86 1.76
N GLY A 644 -33.09 16.12 2.22
CA GLY A 644 -34.03 16.69 3.18
C GLY A 644 -33.95 16.10 4.58
N ALA A 645 -32.87 15.38 4.90
CA ALA A 645 -32.68 14.70 6.18
C ALA A 645 -31.88 15.53 7.20
N LEU A 646 -31.49 16.75 6.88
CA LEU A 646 -30.78 17.62 7.79
C LEU A 646 -31.70 18.13 8.90
N GLN A 647 -31.41 17.77 10.14
CA GLN A 647 -32.07 18.31 11.31
C GLN A 647 -31.15 19.30 12.01
N LEU A 648 -31.63 20.52 12.25
CA LEU A 648 -30.92 21.54 13.01
C LEU A 648 -31.21 21.39 14.50
N SER A 649 -30.16 21.49 15.32
CA SER A 649 -30.24 21.52 16.78
C SER A 649 -30.23 22.97 17.27
N MET A 650 -31.37 23.63 17.19
CA MET A 650 -31.50 25.06 17.56
C MET A 650 -31.36 25.25 19.07
N LYS A 651 -30.42 26.09 19.46
CA LYS A 651 -30.16 26.49 20.87
C LYS A 651 -29.96 27.98 20.95
N GLU A 652 -30.26 28.57 22.07
CA GLU A 652 -29.93 29.94 22.32
C GLU A 652 -28.40 30.09 22.49
N CYS A 653 -27.79 30.87 21.62
CA CYS A 653 -26.35 31.06 21.59
C CYS A 653 -26.01 32.55 21.40
N SER A 654 -24.97 33.01 22.07
CA SER A 654 -24.37 34.32 21.85
C SER A 654 -23.61 34.35 20.54
N ILE A 655 -24.04 35.17 19.61
CA ILE A 655 -23.38 35.32 18.31
C ILE A 655 -22.05 36.05 18.47
N ASN A 656 -21.94 37.01 19.40
CA ASN A 656 -20.69 37.69 19.69
C ASN A 656 -19.60 36.72 20.13
N ALA A 657 -19.94 35.79 21.04
CA ALA A 657 -19.02 34.74 21.47
C ALA A 657 -18.62 33.82 20.33
N LEU A 658 -19.59 33.36 19.53
CA LEU A 658 -19.35 32.47 18.40
C LEU A 658 -18.41 33.09 17.35
N VAL A 659 -18.64 34.35 16.99
CA VAL A 659 -17.79 35.07 16.02
C VAL A 659 -16.42 35.35 16.60
N SER A 660 -16.31 35.65 17.89
CA SER A 660 -15.03 35.80 18.59
C SER A 660 -14.24 34.51 18.64
N ASP A 661 -14.87 33.36 18.89
CA ASP A 661 -14.21 32.04 18.92
C ASP A 661 -13.65 31.70 17.54
N ILE A 662 -14.42 31.95 16.48
CA ILE A 662 -13.96 31.72 15.11
C ILE A 662 -12.81 32.69 14.76
N PHE A 663 -12.90 33.96 15.15
CA PHE A 663 -11.81 34.91 14.97
C PHE A 663 -10.52 34.44 15.67
N ASN A 664 -10.61 34.02 16.94
CA ASN A 664 -9.47 33.54 17.71
C ASN A 664 -8.85 32.26 17.09
N GLN A 665 -9.69 31.38 16.54
CA GLN A 665 -9.23 30.17 15.87
C GLN A 665 -8.33 30.47 14.65
N PHE A 666 -8.64 31.55 13.92
CA PHE A 666 -7.91 31.88 12.69
C PHE A 666 -6.82 32.93 12.91
N ASN A 667 -6.86 33.72 13.99
CA ASN A 667 -5.91 34.80 14.25
C ASN A 667 -4.47 34.29 14.32
N GLY A 668 -4.23 33.20 15.03
CA GLY A 668 -2.89 32.57 15.11
C GLY A 668 -2.37 31.97 13.79
N SER A 669 -3.27 31.70 12.84
CA SER A 669 -2.91 31.18 11.51
C SER A 669 -2.64 32.31 10.51
N ALA A 670 -3.24 33.46 10.69
CA ALA A 670 -3.05 34.66 9.88
C ALA A 670 -1.70 35.32 10.14
N ASP A 671 -1.26 35.37 11.39
CA ASP A 671 0.09 35.84 11.77
C ASP A 671 1.21 35.12 11.05
N LEU A 672 1.03 33.82 10.73
CA LEU A 672 1.97 33.01 9.95
C LEU A 672 1.98 33.34 8.45
N GLN A 673 0.96 34.06 7.95
CA GLN A 673 0.82 34.43 6.54
C GLN A 673 0.98 35.94 6.31
N GLU A 674 1.41 36.68 7.32
CA GLU A 674 1.52 38.17 7.28
C GLU A 674 0.21 38.89 6.97
N LEU A 675 -0.94 38.25 7.24
CA LEU A 675 -2.27 38.82 7.05
C LEU A 675 -2.79 39.44 8.35
N THR A 676 -3.39 40.57 8.26
CA THR A 676 -4.06 41.21 9.39
C THR A 676 -5.54 40.84 9.40
N ILE A 677 -6.01 40.19 10.48
CA ILE A 677 -7.44 39.97 10.68
C ILE A 677 -8.00 41.00 11.68
N CYS A 678 -9.06 41.67 11.31
CA CYS A 678 -9.75 42.63 12.16
C CYS A 678 -11.13 42.10 12.57
N LEU A 679 -11.51 42.27 13.82
CA LEU A 679 -12.83 41.92 14.34
C LEU A 679 -13.57 43.18 14.83
N SER A 680 -14.78 43.40 14.35
CA SER A 680 -15.65 44.49 14.78
C SER A 680 -16.97 43.93 15.30
N LEU A 681 -17.16 44.00 16.60
CA LEU A 681 -18.39 43.56 17.27
C LEU A 681 -19.19 44.76 17.82
N PRO A 682 -20.52 44.69 17.82
CA PRO A 682 -21.35 45.66 18.49
C PRO A 682 -21.17 45.56 20.02
N PRO A 683 -21.38 46.69 20.75
CA PRO A 683 -21.22 46.69 22.20
C PRO A 683 -22.30 45.90 22.93
N GLU A 684 -23.42 45.61 22.28
CA GLU A 684 -24.51 44.81 22.82
C GLU A 684 -24.31 43.32 22.51
N GLU A 685 -24.58 42.46 23.50
CA GLU A 685 -24.53 41.02 23.29
C GLU A 685 -25.78 40.54 22.56
N ILE A 686 -25.59 39.86 21.46
CA ILE A 686 -26.67 39.36 20.59
C ILE A 686 -26.83 37.88 20.84
N SER A 687 -27.96 37.44 21.39
CA SER A 687 -28.36 36.06 21.52
C SER A 687 -29.42 35.67 20.49
N MET A 688 -29.25 34.56 19.85
CA MET A 688 -30.17 33.99 18.85
C MET A 688 -30.33 32.48 19.01
N MET A 689 -31.52 32.02 18.59
CA MET A 689 -31.79 30.60 18.45
C MET A 689 -31.16 30.07 17.16
N ILE A 690 -30.01 29.42 17.29
CA ILE A 690 -29.25 28.85 16.14
C ILE A 690 -28.68 27.48 16.49
N ASP A 691 -28.31 26.75 15.48
CA ASP A 691 -27.38 25.64 15.61
C ASP A 691 -25.96 26.17 15.49
N SER A 692 -25.31 26.38 16.65
CA SER A 692 -23.99 26.99 16.72
C SER A 692 -22.93 26.22 15.95
N GLU A 693 -23.01 24.86 15.91
CA GLU A 693 -22.09 24.01 15.14
C GLU A 693 -22.21 24.27 13.64
N LYS A 694 -23.43 24.38 13.15
CA LYS A 694 -23.69 24.61 11.72
C LYS A 694 -23.35 26.04 11.31
N VAL A 695 -23.66 27.01 12.16
CA VAL A 695 -23.27 28.43 11.93
C VAL A 695 -21.73 28.55 12.00
N SER A 696 -21.05 27.89 12.92
CA SER A 696 -19.60 27.84 12.91
C SER A 696 -19.05 27.27 11.59
N LYS A 697 -19.65 26.23 11.03
CA LYS A 697 -19.24 25.66 9.72
C LYS A 697 -19.41 26.70 8.59
N ILE A 698 -20.46 27.51 8.62
CA ILE A 698 -20.61 28.61 7.67
C ILE A 698 -19.45 29.59 7.81
N LEU A 699 -19.21 30.09 9.01
CA LEU A 699 -18.17 31.08 9.27
C LEU A 699 -16.76 30.57 8.96
N VAL A 700 -16.45 29.35 9.35
CA VAL A 700 -15.17 28.70 9.04
C VAL A 700 -14.94 28.61 7.53
N ASN A 701 -15.97 28.27 6.75
CA ASN A 701 -15.88 28.28 5.29
C ASN A 701 -15.65 29.67 4.70
N LEU A 702 -16.33 30.68 5.24
CA LEU A 702 -16.19 32.04 4.75
C LEU A 702 -14.85 32.66 5.12
N VAL A 703 -14.45 32.54 6.39
CA VAL A 703 -13.16 33.06 6.89
C VAL A 703 -11.99 32.33 6.25
N GLY A 704 -12.10 30.99 6.10
CA GLY A 704 -11.08 30.19 5.42
C GLY A 704 -10.90 30.60 3.94
N ASN A 705 -11.97 30.93 3.25
CA ASN A 705 -11.90 31.50 1.89
C ASN A 705 -11.31 32.90 1.89
N ALA A 706 -11.74 33.78 2.80
CA ALA A 706 -11.22 35.15 2.90
C ALA A 706 -9.69 35.12 3.13
N ILE A 707 -9.19 34.32 4.07
CA ILE A 707 -7.75 34.15 4.33
C ILE A 707 -7.00 33.58 3.11
N LYS A 708 -7.63 32.67 2.41
CA LYS A 708 -7.01 32.03 1.22
C LYS A 708 -6.82 33.03 0.07
N TYR A 709 -7.73 33.98 -0.08
CA TYR A 709 -7.75 34.91 -1.22
C TYR A 709 -7.33 36.32 -0.88
N ALA A 710 -7.26 36.71 0.39
CA ALA A 710 -6.79 38.01 0.84
C ALA A 710 -5.36 38.30 0.40
N LYS A 711 -5.06 39.57 0.18
CA LYS A 711 -3.71 40.10 -0.08
C LYS A 711 -3.01 40.55 1.19
N SER A 712 -3.70 41.26 2.05
CA SER A 712 -3.13 41.82 3.29
C SER A 712 -4.11 41.86 4.47
N GLN A 713 -5.41 41.93 4.23
CA GLN A 713 -6.38 42.14 5.29
C GLN A 713 -7.67 41.35 5.11
N VAL A 714 -8.15 40.80 6.23
CA VAL A 714 -9.49 40.21 6.36
C VAL A 714 -10.24 40.92 7.49
N GLU A 715 -11.47 41.29 7.27
CA GLU A 715 -12.30 41.93 8.30
C GLU A 715 -13.55 41.08 8.56
N MET A 716 -13.79 40.78 9.82
CA MET A 716 -15.04 40.18 10.29
C MET A 716 -15.86 41.25 11.04
N ARG A 717 -17.08 41.47 10.61
CA ARG A 717 -17.96 42.49 11.21
C ARG A 717 -19.32 41.88 11.54
N LEU A 718 -19.78 42.11 12.75
CA LEU A 718 -21.11 41.75 13.21
C LEU A 718 -21.99 43.02 13.32
N ILE A 719 -23.12 43.01 12.66
CA ILE A 719 -24.05 44.19 12.65
C ILE A 719 -25.46 43.69 12.98
N LEU A 720 -26.10 44.36 13.91
CA LEU A 720 -27.53 44.21 14.18
C LEU A 720 -28.34 45.23 13.37
N LEU A 721 -29.24 44.78 12.52
CA LEU A 721 -30.12 45.61 11.70
C LEU A 721 -31.59 45.24 12.00
N GLY A 722 -32.17 45.93 12.98
CA GLY A 722 -33.52 45.57 13.48
C GLY A 722 -33.57 44.16 14.06
N ASP A 723 -34.39 43.29 13.53
CA ASP A 723 -34.53 41.89 13.97
C ASP A 723 -33.59 40.95 13.25
N ARG A 724 -32.64 41.43 12.43
CA ARG A 724 -31.72 40.62 11.66
C ARG A 724 -30.28 40.87 12.09
N VAL A 725 -29.52 39.81 12.08
CA VAL A 725 -28.09 39.84 12.35
C VAL A 725 -27.33 39.56 11.05
N ASN A 726 -26.45 40.48 10.70
CA ASN A 726 -25.57 40.33 9.55
C ASN A 726 -24.16 40.10 10.02
N ILE A 727 -23.60 38.96 9.59
CA ILE A 727 -22.17 38.64 9.77
C ILE A 727 -21.50 38.88 8.42
N ILE A 728 -20.58 39.81 8.36
CA ILE A 728 -19.86 40.17 7.15
C ILE A 728 -18.42 39.73 7.29
N VAL A 729 -17.96 38.98 6.32
CA VAL A 729 -16.55 38.59 6.17
C VAL A 729 -16.06 39.22 4.87
N SER A 730 -15.10 40.10 4.96
CA SER A 730 -14.54 40.83 3.80
C SER A 730 -13.03 40.63 3.72
N ASP A 731 -12.53 40.53 2.52
CA ASP A 731 -11.11 40.40 2.19
C ASP A 731 -10.75 41.41 1.08
N ASP A 732 -9.48 41.73 0.99
CA ASP A 732 -8.89 42.57 -0.05
C ASP A 732 -8.35 41.76 -1.25
N GLY A 733 -8.95 40.60 -1.50
CA GLY A 733 -8.59 39.70 -2.60
C GLY A 733 -9.06 40.20 -3.97
N PRO A 734 -8.92 39.36 -5.01
CA PRO A 734 -9.24 39.73 -6.39
C PRO A 734 -10.76 39.87 -6.67
N GLY A 735 -11.61 39.48 -5.71
CA GLY A 735 -13.06 39.44 -5.89
C GLY A 735 -13.53 38.37 -6.85
N VAL A 736 -14.83 38.33 -7.17
CA VAL A 736 -15.45 37.35 -8.05
C VAL A 736 -16.08 38.05 -9.25
N PRO A 737 -15.79 37.61 -10.51
CA PRO A 737 -16.38 38.22 -11.72
C PRO A 737 -17.91 38.17 -11.71
N GLU A 738 -18.57 39.25 -12.16
CA GLU A 738 -20.03 39.40 -12.09
C GLU A 738 -20.83 38.23 -12.69
N GLY A 739 -20.37 37.68 -13.81
CA GLY A 739 -21.01 36.52 -14.45
C GLY A 739 -20.88 35.20 -13.72
N GLN A 740 -20.07 35.15 -12.64
CA GLN A 740 -19.78 33.95 -11.89
C GLN A 740 -20.24 33.99 -10.43
N GLN A 741 -20.66 35.13 -9.93
CA GLN A 741 -21.08 35.33 -8.53
C GLN A 741 -22.21 34.38 -8.07
N ASN A 742 -23.13 34.05 -8.95
CA ASN A 742 -24.17 33.05 -8.65
C ASN A 742 -23.70 31.62 -8.80
N LYS A 743 -22.68 31.41 -9.63
CA LYS A 743 -22.19 30.05 -9.92
C LYS A 743 -21.28 29.50 -8.82
N ILE A 744 -20.57 30.35 -8.08
CA ILE A 744 -19.72 29.93 -6.97
C ILE A 744 -20.48 29.25 -5.83
N PHE A 745 -21.79 29.43 -5.77
CA PHE A 745 -22.69 28.76 -4.83
C PHE A 745 -23.26 27.44 -5.37
N GLN A 746 -22.92 27.06 -6.61
CA GLN A 746 -23.27 25.75 -7.14
C GLN A 746 -22.26 24.70 -6.64
N ALA A 747 -22.76 23.56 -6.25
CA ALA A 747 -21.90 22.46 -5.81
C ALA A 747 -20.92 22.06 -6.92
N PHE A 748 -19.67 21.81 -6.57
CA PHE A 748 -18.56 21.42 -7.45
C PHE A 748 -18.08 22.51 -8.43
N TYR A 749 -18.60 23.72 -8.32
CA TYR A 749 -18.13 24.81 -9.17
C TYR A 749 -16.87 25.47 -8.60
N GLN A 750 -15.88 25.68 -9.45
CA GLN A 750 -14.64 26.40 -9.18
C GLN A 750 -14.38 27.39 -10.32
N LEU A 751 -13.72 28.51 -10.00
CA LEU A 751 -13.36 29.52 -11.00
C LEU A 751 -12.31 28.93 -11.96
N PRO A 752 -12.50 28.99 -13.29
CA PRO A 752 -11.60 28.38 -14.27
C PRO A 752 -10.17 28.95 -14.28
N ASP A 753 -10.00 30.21 -13.87
CA ASP A 753 -8.73 30.93 -13.90
C ASP A 753 -8.27 31.36 -12.48
N ASP A 754 -8.40 30.50 -11.49
CA ASP A 754 -7.98 30.82 -10.12
C ASP A 754 -6.43 30.85 -10.02
N PRO A 755 -5.80 32.00 -9.81
CA PRO A 755 -4.35 32.15 -9.73
C PRO A 755 -3.74 31.47 -8.50
N VAL A 756 -4.55 31.02 -7.55
CA VAL A 756 -4.16 30.31 -6.32
C VAL A 756 -4.45 28.82 -6.41
N ALA A 757 -4.81 28.30 -7.58
CA ALA A 757 -5.25 26.91 -7.83
C ALA A 757 -4.18 25.80 -7.63
N THR A 758 -3.16 26.02 -6.84
CA THR A 758 -2.18 24.97 -6.51
C THR A 758 -2.58 24.07 -5.32
N SER A 759 -3.71 24.28 -4.67
CA SER A 759 -4.15 23.37 -3.60
C SER A 759 -5.64 23.45 -3.28
N THR A 760 -6.34 22.33 -3.52
CA THR A 760 -7.39 21.79 -2.66
C THR A 760 -8.56 22.70 -2.30
N GLY A 761 -9.51 22.82 -3.19
CA GLY A 761 -10.89 23.19 -2.84
C GLY A 761 -11.85 22.16 -3.44
N THR A 762 -12.81 21.65 -2.68
CA THR A 762 -13.79 20.66 -3.16
C THR A 762 -14.89 21.28 -4.02
N GLY A 763 -14.98 22.62 -4.08
CA GLY A 763 -16.09 23.33 -4.71
C GLY A 763 -17.45 23.14 -4.00
N ILE A 764 -17.44 22.54 -2.81
CA ILE A 764 -18.65 22.24 -2.04
C ILE A 764 -18.87 23.29 -0.94
N GLY A 765 -17.80 23.92 -0.44
CA GLY A 765 -17.84 24.75 0.76
C GLY A 765 -18.87 25.91 0.72
N LEU A 766 -18.86 26.70 -0.35
CA LEU A 766 -19.79 27.82 -0.48
C LEU A 766 -21.24 27.40 -0.76
N ALA A 767 -21.40 26.32 -1.56
CA ALA A 767 -22.72 25.73 -1.80
C ALA A 767 -23.32 25.22 -0.49
N PHE A 768 -22.52 24.54 0.31
CA PHE A 768 -22.90 24.00 1.61
C PHE A 768 -23.18 25.13 2.63
N ALA A 769 -22.31 26.14 2.70
CA ALA A 769 -22.53 27.29 3.57
C ALA A 769 -23.85 28.05 3.25
N ARG A 770 -24.16 28.25 1.96
CA ARG A 770 -25.41 28.84 1.53
C ARG A 770 -26.63 28.05 1.97
N SER A 771 -26.58 26.75 1.78
CA SER A 771 -27.69 25.88 2.14
C SER A 771 -27.88 25.74 3.65
N LEU A 772 -26.81 25.80 4.44
CA LEU A 772 -26.90 25.88 5.89
C LEU A 772 -27.50 27.21 6.35
N ALA A 773 -27.15 28.30 5.68
CA ALA A 773 -27.78 29.62 5.96
C ALA A 773 -29.27 29.61 5.62
N GLU A 774 -29.65 29.03 4.47
CA GLU A 774 -31.05 28.87 4.06
C GLU A 774 -31.84 27.97 5.02
N ALA A 775 -31.22 26.87 5.52
CA ALA A 775 -31.82 26.03 6.54
C ALA A 775 -32.09 26.76 7.86
N HIS A 776 -31.28 27.77 8.21
CA HIS A 776 -31.51 28.67 9.34
C HIS A 776 -32.47 29.85 9.00
N HIS A 777 -33.15 29.80 7.85
CA HIS A 777 -33.99 30.89 7.33
C HIS A 777 -33.23 32.21 7.07
N GLY A 778 -31.91 32.10 6.93
CA GLY A 778 -31.03 33.20 6.56
C GLY A 778 -30.70 33.23 5.06
N THR A 779 -29.84 34.15 4.66
CA THR A 779 -29.32 34.24 3.28
C THR A 779 -27.82 34.42 3.29
N LEU A 780 -27.16 33.87 2.30
CA LEU A 780 -25.75 34.08 2.04
C LEU A 780 -25.59 34.72 0.66
N SER A 781 -25.02 35.91 0.61
CA SER A 781 -24.75 36.67 -0.61
C SER A 781 -23.29 37.12 -0.67
N LEU A 782 -22.81 37.39 -1.88
CA LEU A 782 -21.49 37.94 -2.13
C LEU A 782 -21.64 39.31 -2.78
N GLU A 783 -20.87 40.26 -2.30
CA GLU A 783 -20.76 41.59 -2.85
C GLU A 783 -19.29 41.94 -3.11
N ASN A 784 -18.96 42.34 -4.33
CA ASN A 784 -17.66 42.96 -4.61
C ASN A 784 -17.75 44.44 -4.29
N ARG A 785 -16.92 44.92 -3.40
CA ARG A 785 -16.76 46.39 -3.19
C ARG A 785 -15.71 46.90 -4.15
N MET A 786 -16.05 47.80 -5.04
CA MET A 786 -15.07 48.62 -5.75
C MET A 786 -14.59 49.70 -4.77
N GLU A 787 -13.27 49.71 -4.49
CA GLU A 787 -12.64 50.91 -3.93
C GLU A 787 -12.54 52.04 -4.95
#